data_3cfcea151a7d2b2fd7639cc56501b4d7
#
_entry.id   3cfcea151a7d2b2fd7639cc56501b4d7
#
_cell.length_a   1.000
_cell.length_b   1.000
_cell.length_c   1.000
_cell.angle_alpha   90.00
_cell.angle_beta   90.00
_cell.angle_gamma   90.00
#
_symmetry.space_group_name_H-M   'P 1'
#
loop_
_entity.id
_entity.type
_entity.pdbx_description
1 polymer ?
#
loop_
_entity_poly.entity_id
_entity_poly.type
_entity_poly.pdbx_seq_one_letter_code
_entity_poly.pdbx_strand_id
1 'polypeptide(L)'
;MVDKQFNWVDFLLAVFLLLFSFPGGIFAQPEAEDYIVINRLSRENGLPDQDVNGICFDSRGFAWISTFGGGLVRYDGDSFIRFSMKTHPGFTSDFVNQCSEDDYGRLWVPCAGGLNILDLETLTLIDELPGLSEAWRRSHSPVNVSKDAKGRMWFTADDILYRVSFADDGKRVVIDSLQCTVSNVNLMPEICDVDEDGAAWISLNGHFYKVRHIEDRGLRISEILPGVNIGEDNRATAYLRSGNDVWIGTLNGLYRVNIATSDYDCYLRSDSDPHSIPNNEITGLCFSPEGEIVVGTLGGVCIYNSASQSFDVYRSRPNEYGNTFLPGEMVRDIATLGRQIWVGLEAEGLAIIQRKPLQIINLPHITSTTANIPSTPIRAMYIDSRDVLWLATTEYGLCKQVGNLLFQNYNTGNSALADNSVTSFCEDKNGRLWTGTVTGRLNCIGPSGIRVPDGSSSETAKRIDVILGMVYDSINDYVWISAHNGLYYYDIAHSTYNSYPVKTSSCFGECIISDKLWVSGIEGINVIDLRTLDYRIIAGFPSCLSMAPDGDTLWAGTYGRGLYRVDNCLSETPEITVYSEKDGLADIQIQGLLVDGINLWITTENGLSRLDTQVGEITSFGIKDGLKSMAFCENSLAKGSNGTIYLGQKEGLSILRSGYVRAEYGNKPDIAITGYYANDIFHNLSSSDAVRKDEADYDFVLKFSDLSYSRRSDITYECRVLPMDKNWSPVFENGTHIIFGHIPGGKYRVQIRAVDREGSVLSQAEKALQVKPVLFKRWWFRLIIILIIILIACLVIYWYTQYVNRSRILLRQEVDRQTKILNDQKKELERKAAELSEQNALLQKQNEMIASHNTLLAGTLTEKDTDFSTKLLETIQKMYKDPDLDVQTFADGVGMSRSLLNDRIQLSFGQSIAQFIRTYRLNVAKEMICNGTNKGMNISEIAYEVGFNDPKYFTRCFTKEFNATPSDLFKEHN
;
A
#
# COMPACT_ATOMS: atom_id res chain seq x y z
N MET A 1 -63.76 -61.30 21.42
CA MET A 1 -62.63 -61.11 22.28
C MET A 1 -61.47 -61.83 21.64
N VAL A 2 -60.64 -61.08 20.90
CA VAL A 2 -59.32 -61.57 20.39
C VAL A 2 -58.28 -60.59 20.85
N ASP A 3 -57.48 -61.09 21.79
CA ASP A 3 -56.31 -60.37 22.31
C ASP A 3 -55.29 -60.23 21.17
N LYS A 4 -55.05 -58.98 20.72
CA LYS A 4 -53.88 -58.62 19.94
C LYS A 4 -52.78 -58.38 20.91
N GLN A 5 -51.89 -59.32 21.17
CA GLN A 5 -50.60 -59.12 21.80
C GLN A 5 -49.85 -58.05 21.02
N PHE A 6 -49.52 -56.94 21.67
CA PHE A 6 -48.73 -55.86 21.14
C PHE A 6 -47.26 -56.34 21.04
N ASN A 7 -46.78 -56.53 19.84
CA ASN A 7 -45.45 -57.01 19.52
C ASN A 7 -44.42 -55.88 19.65
N TRP A 8 -43.77 -55.79 20.76
CA TRP A 8 -42.73 -54.79 21.07
C TRP A 8 -41.57 -54.84 20.03
N VAL A 9 -41.36 -55.94 19.36
CA VAL A 9 -40.30 -56.10 18.35
C VAL A 9 -40.68 -55.32 17.09
N ASP A 10 -41.98 -55.39 16.63
CA ASP A 10 -42.44 -54.63 15.53
C ASP A 10 -42.49 -53.13 15.80
N PHE A 11 -42.78 -52.73 17.05
CA PHE A 11 -42.75 -51.35 17.48
C PHE A 11 -41.30 -50.83 17.51
N LEU A 12 -40.35 -51.59 18.05
CA LEU A 12 -38.93 -51.23 18.05
C LEU A 12 -38.37 -51.21 16.61
N LEU A 13 -38.78 -52.11 15.74
CA LEU A 13 -38.36 -52.11 14.34
C LEU A 13 -38.93 -50.88 13.63
N ALA A 14 -40.20 -50.52 13.89
CA ALA A 14 -40.84 -49.32 13.31
C ALA A 14 -40.19 -48.04 13.83
N VAL A 15 -39.79 -47.94 15.13
CA VAL A 15 -39.06 -46.83 15.68
C VAL A 15 -37.63 -46.78 15.15
N PHE A 16 -36.97 -47.94 14.95
CA PHE A 16 -35.64 -48.04 14.33
C PHE A 16 -35.71 -47.61 12.84
N LEU A 17 -36.74 -48.04 12.09
CA LEU A 17 -36.94 -47.61 10.71
C LEU A 17 -37.36 -46.13 10.60
N LEU A 18 -38.07 -45.58 11.57
CA LEU A 18 -38.37 -44.13 11.65
C LEU A 18 -37.13 -43.30 12.02
N LEU A 19 -36.20 -43.83 12.81
CA LEU A 19 -34.92 -43.16 13.14
C LEU A 19 -33.90 -43.21 11.97
N PHE A 20 -34.03 -44.20 11.03
CA PHE A 20 -33.16 -44.29 9.86
C PHE A 20 -33.80 -43.83 8.56
N SER A 21 -35.10 -43.46 8.54
CA SER A 21 -35.81 -42.93 7.38
C SER A 21 -35.93 -41.42 7.34
N PHE A 22 -35.14 -40.70 8.14
CA PHE A 22 -34.81 -39.34 7.81
C PHE A 22 -33.90 -39.38 6.58
N PRO A 23 -34.28 -38.84 5.43
CA PRO A 23 -33.35 -38.56 4.36
C PRO A 23 -32.31 -37.63 4.99
N GLY A 24 -31.02 -38.01 4.80
CA GLY A 24 -29.91 -37.37 5.45
C GLY A 24 -30.18 -35.91 5.67
N GLY A 25 -30.17 -35.53 6.93
CA GLY A 25 -30.31 -34.15 7.28
C GLY A 25 -29.35 -33.38 6.41
N ILE A 26 -29.88 -32.50 5.62
CA ILE A 26 -29.11 -31.37 5.09
C ILE A 26 -28.66 -30.70 6.38
N PHE A 27 -27.50 -31.11 6.90
CA PHE A 27 -26.78 -30.24 7.81
C PHE A 27 -26.56 -28.98 6.98
N ALA A 28 -27.34 -27.96 7.28
CA ALA A 28 -27.06 -26.63 6.78
C ALA A 28 -25.55 -26.47 6.95
N GLN A 29 -24.82 -26.28 5.84
CA GLN A 29 -23.42 -25.90 5.94
C GLN A 29 -23.43 -24.70 6.87
N PRO A 30 -22.57 -24.64 7.89
CA PRO A 30 -22.52 -23.49 8.75
C PRO A 30 -22.42 -22.27 7.82
N GLU A 31 -23.40 -21.38 7.90
CA GLU A 31 -23.40 -20.15 7.11
C GLU A 31 -22.07 -19.50 7.42
N ALA A 32 -21.28 -19.27 6.41
CA ALA A 32 -20.00 -18.61 6.61
C ALA A 32 -20.29 -17.22 7.11
N GLU A 33 -19.62 -16.88 8.20
CA GLU A 33 -19.70 -15.57 8.78
C GLU A 33 -19.39 -14.50 7.72
N ASP A 34 -20.35 -13.62 7.50
CA ASP A 34 -20.31 -12.63 6.41
C ASP A 34 -19.46 -11.39 6.75
N TYR A 35 -19.01 -11.23 8.00
CA TYR A 35 -18.24 -10.08 8.45
C TYR A 35 -16.77 -10.38 8.61
N ILE A 36 -15.94 -9.48 8.11
CA ILE A 36 -14.48 -9.53 8.24
C ILE A 36 -13.93 -8.21 8.74
N VAL A 37 -12.92 -8.24 9.57
CA VAL A 37 -12.13 -7.06 9.90
C VAL A 37 -11.28 -6.71 8.68
N ILE A 38 -11.55 -5.53 8.10
CA ILE A 38 -10.81 -5.05 6.94
C ILE A 38 -9.52 -4.37 7.36
N ASN A 39 -9.59 -3.63 8.47
CA ASN A 39 -8.48 -2.84 8.96
C ASN A 39 -8.52 -2.73 10.48
N ARG A 40 -7.37 -2.82 11.11
CA ARG A 40 -7.19 -2.52 12.53
C ARG A 40 -6.28 -1.32 12.64
N LEU A 41 -6.73 -0.29 13.31
CA LEU A 41 -5.95 0.90 13.61
C LEU A 41 -5.53 0.88 15.08
N SER A 42 -4.23 0.83 15.31
CA SER A 42 -3.61 0.76 16.63
C SER A 42 -2.44 1.75 16.71
N ARG A 43 -1.70 1.73 17.82
CA ARG A 43 -0.46 2.53 17.94
C ARG A 43 0.59 2.16 16.89
N GLU A 44 0.61 0.93 16.44
CA GLU A 44 1.51 0.47 15.38
C GLU A 44 1.23 1.15 14.04
N ASN A 45 -0.01 1.53 13.81
CA ASN A 45 -0.44 2.28 12.61
C ASN A 45 -0.39 3.80 12.81
N GLY A 46 -0.01 4.29 14.00
CA GLY A 46 0.10 5.72 14.29
C GLY A 46 -1.06 6.32 15.07
N LEU A 47 -2.06 5.54 15.50
CA LEU A 47 -3.10 6.01 16.41
C LEU A 47 -2.47 6.40 17.76
N PRO A 48 -2.67 7.63 18.26
CA PRO A 48 -1.94 8.10 19.42
C PRO A 48 -2.33 7.44 20.74
N ASP A 49 -3.54 6.85 20.79
CA ASP A 49 -4.02 6.08 21.93
C ASP A 49 -4.90 4.92 21.45
N GLN A 50 -4.88 3.81 22.19
CA GLN A 50 -5.66 2.61 21.86
C GLN A 50 -7.03 2.57 22.54
N ASP A 51 -7.30 3.46 23.50
CA ASP A 51 -8.61 3.59 24.10
C ASP A 51 -9.48 4.56 23.28
N VAL A 52 -10.35 4.00 22.44
CA VAL A 52 -11.22 4.76 21.54
C VAL A 52 -12.59 4.95 22.19
N ASN A 53 -12.91 6.19 22.53
CA ASN A 53 -14.16 6.56 23.23
C ASN A 53 -15.33 6.91 22.30
N GLY A 54 -15.02 7.38 21.08
CA GLY A 54 -16.06 7.82 20.15
C GLY A 54 -15.55 7.91 18.73
N ILE A 55 -16.48 7.70 17.80
CA ILE A 55 -16.23 7.74 16.36
C ILE A 55 -17.30 8.61 15.73
N CYS A 56 -16.92 9.63 15.00
CA CYS A 56 -17.84 10.37 14.14
C CYS A 56 -17.23 10.66 12.78
N PHE A 57 -18.09 10.97 11.82
CA PHE A 57 -17.68 11.33 10.46
C PHE A 57 -18.13 12.74 10.17
N ASP A 58 -17.24 13.54 9.59
CA ASP A 58 -17.63 14.87 9.14
C ASP A 58 -18.33 14.80 7.76
N SER A 59 -19.00 15.89 7.39
CA SER A 59 -19.74 16.00 6.13
C SER A 59 -18.85 15.82 4.88
N ARG A 60 -17.53 15.88 5.03
CA ARG A 60 -16.55 15.65 3.97
C ARG A 60 -16.07 14.20 3.91
N GLY A 61 -16.51 13.36 4.87
CA GLY A 61 -16.17 11.95 4.94
C GLY A 61 -14.90 11.62 5.76
N PHE A 62 -14.28 12.58 6.44
CA PHE A 62 -13.16 12.29 7.35
C PHE A 62 -13.67 11.63 8.64
N ALA A 63 -12.93 10.63 9.08
CA ALA A 63 -13.20 10.00 10.37
C ALA A 63 -12.54 10.79 11.50
N TRP A 64 -13.30 11.06 12.54
CA TRP A 64 -12.85 11.68 13.77
C TRP A 64 -12.93 10.66 14.90
N ILE A 65 -11.81 10.40 15.53
CA ILE A 65 -11.65 9.38 16.57
C ILE A 65 -11.34 10.08 17.88
N SER A 66 -12.24 9.96 18.82
CA SER A 66 -12.07 10.46 20.18
C SER A 66 -11.35 9.42 21.03
N THR A 67 -10.33 9.82 21.79
CA THR A 67 -9.55 8.89 22.60
C THR A 67 -9.50 9.28 24.08
N PHE A 68 -9.22 8.29 24.93
CA PHE A 68 -9.12 8.46 26.38
C PHE A 68 -7.68 8.76 26.80
N GLY A 69 -7.16 9.95 26.42
CA GLY A 69 -5.78 10.39 26.74
C GLY A 69 -4.91 10.74 25.55
N GLY A 70 -5.28 10.32 24.35
CA GLY A 70 -4.61 10.68 23.11
C GLY A 70 -5.10 11.98 22.47
N GLY A 71 -6.20 12.56 22.95
CA GLY A 71 -6.87 13.69 22.32
C GLY A 71 -7.86 13.28 21.23
N LEU A 72 -8.20 14.21 20.35
CA LEU A 72 -9.01 13.99 19.17
C LEU A 72 -8.12 13.73 17.96
N VAL A 73 -8.50 12.80 17.11
CA VAL A 73 -7.72 12.40 15.95
C VAL A 73 -8.58 12.46 14.70
N ARG A 74 -8.13 13.16 13.66
CA ARG A 74 -8.69 13.07 12.32
C ARG A 74 -7.94 12.03 11.52
N TYR A 75 -8.63 11.09 10.93
CA TYR A 75 -8.08 10.05 10.05
C TYR A 75 -8.62 10.20 8.63
N ASP A 76 -7.74 10.13 7.66
CA ASP A 76 -8.06 10.28 6.23
C ASP A 76 -7.95 8.98 5.42
N GLY A 77 -7.79 7.84 6.11
CA GLY A 77 -7.58 6.53 5.47
C GLY A 77 -6.11 6.12 5.40
N ASP A 78 -5.17 7.07 5.59
CA ASP A 78 -3.73 6.83 5.52
C ASP A 78 -2.99 7.41 6.72
N SER A 79 -3.34 8.62 7.13
CA SER A 79 -2.61 9.35 8.17
C SER A 79 -3.52 9.96 9.22
N PHE A 80 -2.94 10.22 10.38
CA PHE A 80 -3.59 10.79 11.54
C PHE A 80 -3.13 12.22 11.79
N ILE A 81 -4.09 13.13 11.99
CA ILE A 81 -3.83 14.47 12.52
C ILE A 81 -4.36 14.52 13.94
N ARG A 82 -3.47 14.79 14.90
CA ARG A 82 -3.79 14.80 16.32
C ARG A 82 -4.09 16.21 16.82
N PHE A 83 -5.18 16.35 17.58
CA PHE A 83 -5.59 17.54 18.32
C PHE A 83 -5.51 17.23 19.82
N SER A 84 -4.61 17.89 20.52
CA SER A 84 -4.31 17.65 21.93
C SER A 84 -3.83 18.93 22.58
N MET A 85 -3.78 18.96 23.91
CA MET A 85 -3.24 20.09 24.68
C MET A 85 -1.79 20.46 24.25
N LYS A 86 -1.03 19.44 23.77
CA LYS A 86 0.35 19.64 23.29
C LYS A 86 0.41 20.21 21.87
N THR A 87 -0.43 19.75 20.95
CA THR A 87 -0.39 20.13 19.51
C THR A 87 -1.20 21.38 19.23
N HIS A 88 -2.26 21.63 20.00
CA HIS A 88 -3.17 22.76 19.87
C HIS A 88 -3.35 23.44 21.24
N PRO A 89 -2.47 24.38 21.58
CA PRO A 89 -2.60 25.15 22.82
C PRO A 89 -3.97 25.83 22.89
N GLY A 90 -4.74 25.56 23.92
CA GLY A 90 -6.15 25.97 24.05
C GLY A 90 -7.11 24.79 24.06
N PHE A 91 -6.69 23.61 23.63
CA PHE A 91 -7.46 22.38 23.79
C PHE A 91 -7.64 22.07 25.29
N THR A 92 -8.86 21.80 25.73
CA THR A 92 -9.17 21.81 27.18
C THR A 92 -8.71 20.54 27.89
N SER A 93 -8.69 19.39 27.22
CA SER A 93 -8.25 18.10 27.77
C SER A 93 -7.96 17.11 26.65
N ASP A 94 -7.05 16.17 26.89
CA ASP A 94 -6.78 15.04 26.00
C ASP A 94 -7.76 13.85 26.19
N PHE A 95 -8.68 13.96 27.16
CA PHE A 95 -9.78 13.02 27.35
C PHE A 95 -11.00 13.53 26.59
N VAL A 96 -11.26 12.93 25.42
CA VAL A 96 -12.31 13.36 24.50
C VAL A 96 -13.46 12.37 24.50
N ASN A 97 -14.69 12.89 24.61
CA ASN A 97 -15.91 12.13 24.45
C ASN A 97 -16.41 12.19 22.99
N GLN A 98 -17.58 11.62 22.72
CA GLN A 98 -18.15 11.57 21.37
C GLN A 98 -18.41 12.98 20.82
N CYS A 99 -17.84 13.28 19.66
CA CYS A 99 -17.97 14.56 18.97
C CYS A 99 -19.10 14.56 17.93
N SER A 100 -19.56 15.76 17.55
CA SER A 100 -20.59 15.92 16.51
C SER A 100 -20.37 17.19 15.69
N GLU A 101 -20.60 17.13 14.37
CA GLU A 101 -20.53 18.28 13.47
C GLU A 101 -21.84 19.05 13.43
N ASP A 102 -21.76 20.40 13.45
CA ASP A 102 -22.92 21.27 13.19
C ASP A 102 -23.08 21.57 11.67
N ASP A 103 -24.18 22.26 11.30
CA ASP A 103 -24.46 22.57 9.89
C ASP A 103 -23.58 23.71 9.31
N TYR A 104 -22.67 24.26 10.12
CA TYR A 104 -21.79 25.35 9.75
C TYR A 104 -20.32 24.92 9.61
N GLY A 105 -20.07 23.61 9.52
CA GLY A 105 -18.72 23.04 9.37
C GLY A 105 -17.85 23.16 10.61
N ARG A 106 -18.47 23.09 11.81
CA ARG A 106 -17.77 23.11 13.08
C ARG A 106 -17.98 21.80 13.82
N LEU A 107 -16.90 21.24 14.36
CA LEU A 107 -16.94 20.05 15.17
C LEU A 107 -17.01 20.44 16.65
N TRP A 108 -18.04 19.99 17.32
CA TRP A 108 -18.24 20.15 18.75
C TRP A 108 -17.58 19.00 19.47
N VAL A 109 -16.59 19.30 20.29
CA VAL A 109 -15.67 18.34 20.90
C VAL A 109 -15.76 18.43 22.40
N PRO A 110 -16.61 17.60 23.03
CA PRO A 110 -16.72 17.52 24.46
C PRO A 110 -15.49 16.83 25.07
N CYS A 111 -14.91 17.46 26.08
CA CYS A 111 -13.73 16.96 26.77
C CYS A 111 -13.94 17.01 28.28
N ALA A 112 -13.18 16.23 29.05
CA ALA A 112 -13.21 16.25 30.50
C ALA A 112 -12.90 17.66 31.10
N GLY A 113 -12.24 18.55 30.39
CA GLY A 113 -11.91 19.90 30.78
C GLY A 113 -12.80 20.99 30.17
N GLY A 114 -13.91 20.63 29.49
CA GLY A 114 -14.81 21.59 28.85
C GLY A 114 -15.17 21.24 27.42
N LEU A 115 -15.82 22.16 26.74
CA LEU A 115 -16.25 22.02 25.34
C LEU A 115 -15.30 22.78 24.41
N ASN A 116 -14.67 22.10 23.49
CA ASN A 116 -13.94 22.72 22.39
C ASN A 116 -14.82 22.77 21.15
N ILE A 117 -14.62 23.77 20.30
CA ILE A 117 -15.25 23.88 18.99
C ILE A 117 -14.14 24.05 17.97
N LEU A 118 -14.07 23.16 17.01
CA LEU A 118 -13.06 23.14 15.96
C LEU A 118 -13.71 23.56 14.64
N ASP A 119 -13.13 24.53 13.96
CA ASP A 119 -13.48 24.85 12.59
C ASP A 119 -12.91 23.79 11.66
N LEU A 120 -13.77 23.08 10.94
CA LEU A 120 -13.37 21.97 10.09
C LEU A 120 -12.63 22.42 8.83
N GLU A 121 -12.84 23.65 8.34
CA GLU A 121 -12.16 24.14 7.17
C GLU A 121 -10.70 24.49 7.48
N THR A 122 -10.47 25.23 8.56
CA THR A 122 -9.14 25.71 8.94
C THR A 122 -8.40 24.75 9.88
N LEU A 123 -9.11 23.82 10.53
CA LEU A 123 -8.62 22.95 11.59
C LEU A 123 -8.06 23.72 12.80
N THR A 124 -8.66 24.86 13.12
CA THR A 124 -8.29 25.69 14.25
C THR A 124 -9.42 25.72 15.30
N LEU A 125 -9.04 25.88 16.54
CA LEU A 125 -10.03 26.08 17.61
C LEU A 125 -10.70 27.44 17.46
N ILE A 126 -12.02 27.45 17.66
CA ILE A 126 -12.81 28.68 17.70
C ILE A 126 -12.81 29.19 19.14
N ASP A 127 -12.10 30.29 19.41
CA ASP A 127 -11.98 30.87 20.74
C ASP A 127 -13.23 31.63 21.16
N GLU A 128 -13.89 32.33 20.24
CA GLU A 128 -15.08 33.10 20.50
C GLU A 128 -16.22 32.75 19.52
N LEU A 129 -17.35 32.34 20.07
CA LEU A 129 -18.61 32.18 19.36
C LEU A 129 -19.67 33.05 20.09
N PRO A 130 -20.16 34.14 19.49
CA PRO A 130 -21.12 35.04 20.11
C PRO A 130 -22.32 34.30 20.67
N GLY A 131 -22.60 34.47 21.98
CA GLY A 131 -23.60 33.69 22.75
C GLY A 131 -23.05 32.48 23.51
N LEU A 132 -21.77 32.07 23.25
CA LEU A 132 -21.11 30.97 23.93
C LEU A 132 -19.69 31.38 24.30
N SER A 133 -19.50 31.99 25.49
CA SER A 133 -18.20 32.48 25.91
C SER A 133 -17.20 31.35 26.21
N GLU A 134 -15.90 31.61 26.08
CA GLU A 134 -14.85 30.68 26.49
C GLU A 134 -14.99 30.27 27.98
N ALA A 135 -15.27 31.21 28.83
CA ALA A 135 -15.46 30.93 30.24
C ALA A 135 -16.61 29.94 30.49
N TRP A 136 -17.70 30.05 29.75
CA TRP A 136 -18.80 29.11 29.82
C TRP A 136 -18.39 27.74 29.33
N ARG A 137 -17.70 27.65 28.17
CA ARG A 137 -17.26 26.40 27.61
C ARG A 137 -16.26 25.64 28.49
N ARG A 138 -15.36 26.35 29.18
CA ARG A 138 -14.41 25.79 30.16
C ARG A 138 -15.04 25.39 31.50
N SER A 139 -16.17 25.93 31.86
CA SER A 139 -16.86 25.61 33.13
C SER A 139 -17.87 24.48 33.00
N HIS A 140 -18.21 24.07 31.77
CA HIS A 140 -19.19 23.02 31.50
C HIS A 140 -18.53 21.90 30.68
N SER A 141 -18.55 20.68 31.22
CA SER A 141 -17.96 19.49 30.57
C SER A 141 -19.08 18.58 30.05
N PRO A 142 -19.51 18.76 28.80
CA PRO A 142 -20.54 17.89 28.23
C PRO A 142 -20.07 16.45 28.15
N VAL A 143 -20.97 15.50 28.30
CA VAL A 143 -20.67 14.08 28.15
C VAL A 143 -20.81 13.69 26.68
N ASN A 144 -21.98 13.99 26.07
CA ASN A 144 -22.26 13.68 24.67
C ASN A 144 -22.89 14.91 24.00
N VAL A 145 -22.58 15.10 22.75
CA VAL A 145 -23.15 16.16 21.91
C VAL A 145 -23.86 15.51 20.73
N SER A 146 -25.15 15.78 20.56
CA SER A 146 -25.97 15.27 19.48
C SER A 146 -26.55 16.40 18.64
N LYS A 147 -26.64 16.21 17.33
CA LYS A 147 -27.24 17.16 16.38
C LYS A 147 -28.64 16.67 15.99
N ASP A 148 -29.64 17.56 16.07
CA ASP A 148 -30.98 17.24 15.58
C ASP A 148 -31.17 17.51 14.08
N ALA A 149 -32.26 17.01 13.51
CA ALA A 149 -32.60 17.19 12.10
C ALA A 149 -32.79 18.65 11.66
N LYS A 150 -32.85 19.59 12.59
CA LYS A 150 -32.93 21.04 12.34
C LYS A 150 -31.58 21.73 12.55
N GLY A 151 -30.48 20.98 12.67
CA GLY A 151 -29.14 21.50 12.82
C GLY A 151 -28.83 22.08 14.21
N ARG A 152 -29.63 21.83 15.23
CA ARG A 152 -29.35 22.30 16.60
C ARG A 152 -28.57 21.28 17.38
N MET A 153 -27.71 21.76 18.29
CA MET A 153 -26.88 20.88 19.13
C MET A 153 -27.53 20.68 20.49
N TRP A 154 -27.54 19.45 20.97
CA TRP A 154 -28.05 19.04 22.27
C TRP A 154 -26.96 18.37 23.06
N PHE A 155 -26.87 18.68 24.36
CA PHE A 155 -25.93 18.01 25.26
C PHE A 155 -26.36 18.18 26.71
N THR A 156 -25.78 17.36 27.58
CA THR A 156 -25.95 17.48 29.03
C THR A 156 -24.64 17.86 29.68
N ALA A 157 -24.70 18.79 30.62
CA ALA A 157 -23.60 19.14 31.49
C ALA A 157 -24.14 19.58 32.84
N ASP A 158 -23.47 19.16 33.91
CA ASP A 158 -23.80 19.57 35.28
C ASP A 158 -25.31 19.40 35.65
N ASP A 159 -25.92 18.26 35.33
CA ASP A 159 -27.34 17.93 35.55
C ASP A 159 -28.36 18.79 34.80
N ILE A 160 -27.88 19.54 33.82
CA ILE A 160 -28.70 20.42 32.98
C ILE A 160 -28.68 19.96 31.56
N LEU A 161 -29.82 19.87 30.90
CA LEU A 161 -29.97 19.66 29.48
C LEU A 161 -29.88 21.00 28.76
N TYR A 162 -28.98 21.09 27.78
CA TYR A 162 -28.78 22.27 26.94
C TYR A 162 -29.21 22.00 25.52
N ARG A 163 -29.82 23.00 24.90
CA ARG A 163 -30.10 23.08 23.48
C ARG A 163 -29.45 24.34 22.90
N VAL A 164 -28.64 24.19 21.92
CA VAL A 164 -28.02 25.30 21.22
C VAL A 164 -28.59 25.42 19.81
N SER A 165 -29.16 26.57 19.51
CA SER A 165 -29.66 26.96 18.21
C SER A 165 -28.82 28.07 17.63
N PHE A 166 -28.81 28.20 16.29
CA PHE A 166 -27.96 29.14 15.58
C PHE A 166 -28.76 30.29 14.98
N ALA A 167 -28.23 31.50 15.07
CA ALA A 167 -28.75 32.69 14.47
C ALA A 167 -27.70 33.38 13.60
N ASP A 168 -28.11 34.30 12.71
CA ASP A 168 -27.24 35.09 11.89
C ASP A 168 -26.28 34.24 11.02
N ASP A 169 -26.81 33.23 10.33
CA ASP A 169 -26.04 32.26 9.52
C ASP A 169 -24.91 31.55 10.32
N GLY A 170 -25.25 31.15 11.54
CA GLY A 170 -24.32 30.43 12.42
C GLY A 170 -23.29 31.29 13.14
N LYS A 171 -23.33 32.61 12.97
CA LYS A 171 -22.39 33.52 13.62
C LYS A 171 -22.70 33.77 15.10
N ARG A 172 -23.89 33.47 15.53
CA ARG A 172 -24.31 33.60 16.92
C ARG A 172 -25.12 32.40 17.38
N VAL A 173 -24.92 31.97 18.62
CA VAL A 173 -25.68 30.89 19.24
C VAL A 173 -26.70 31.43 20.27
N VAL A 174 -27.80 30.73 20.39
CA VAL A 174 -28.82 30.92 21.43
C VAL A 174 -28.89 29.61 22.21
N ILE A 175 -28.74 29.72 23.53
CA ILE A 175 -28.72 28.57 24.44
C ILE A 175 -29.99 28.53 25.24
N ASP A 176 -30.73 27.45 25.14
CA ASP A 176 -31.82 27.11 26.05
C ASP A 176 -31.36 26.04 27.05
N SER A 177 -31.82 26.10 28.25
CA SER A 177 -31.46 25.09 29.27
C SER A 177 -32.69 24.60 30.02
N LEU A 178 -32.63 23.36 30.48
CA LEU A 178 -33.68 22.74 31.29
C LEU A 178 -33.03 21.96 32.42
N GLN A 179 -33.34 22.40 33.68
CA GLN A 179 -33.00 21.61 34.86
C GLN A 179 -33.99 20.44 34.97
N CYS A 180 -33.51 19.22 34.95
CA CYS A 180 -34.34 18.03 35.04
C CYS A 180 -34.51 17.64 36.51
N THR A 181 -35.74 17.76 37.02
CA THR A 181 -36.08 17.47 38.42
C THR A 181 -37.24 16.49 38.48
N VAL A 182 -37.05 15.36 39.15
CA VAL A 182 -38.10 14.38 39.44
C VAL A 182 -38.23 14.27 40.97
N SER A 183 -39.45 14.42 41.50
CA SER A 183 -39.74 14.34 42.95
C SER A 183 -38.85 15.26 43.81
N ASN A 184 -38.54 16.47 43.33
CA ASN A 184 -37.63 17.46 43.94
C ASN A 184 -36.17 17.05 44.08
N VAL A 185 -35.73 16.05 43.33
CA VAL A 185 -34.32 15.66 43.20
C VAL A 185 -33.83 16.02 41.78
N ASN A 186 -32.71 16.72 41.69
CA ASN A 186 -32.05 16.96 40.42
C ASN A 186 -31.41 15.67 39.95
N LEU A 187 -31.71 15.26 38.72
CA LEU A 187 -31.18 14.07 38.10
C LEU A 187 -30.44 14.46 36.83
N MET A 188 -29.33 13.84 36.59
CA MET A 188 -28.61 14.00 35.35
C MET A 188 -29.41 13.37 34.21
N PRO A 189 -29.87 14.15 33.22
CA PRO A 189 -30.56 13.61 32.08
C PRO A 189 -29.55 12.95 31.11
N GLU A 190 -29.86 11.76 30.70
CA GLU A 190 -29.09 11.06 29.66
C GLU A 190 -29.79 11.26 28.33
N ILE A 191 -29.12 11.94 27.41
CA ILE A 191 -29.61 12.06 26.04
C ILE A 191 -29.48 10.71 25.38
N CYS A 192 -30.61 10.13 25.01
CA CYS A 192 -30.64 8.89 24.25
C CYS A 192 -30.54 9.18 22.75
N ASP A 193 -31.33 10.19 22.28
CA ASP A 193 -31.36 10.61 20.88
C ASP A 193 -32.10 11.93 20.69
N VAL A 194 -32.05 12.48 19.49
CA VAL A 194 -32.88 13.61 19.07
C VAL A 194 -33.67 13.22 17.83
N ASP A 195 -34.96 13.20 17.92
CA ASP A 195 -35.86 12.74 16.87
C ASP A 195 -35.97 13.69 15.67
N GLU A 196 -36.61 13.23 14.61
CA GLU A 196 -36.81 14.00 13.37
C GLU A 196 -37.61 15.31 13.61
N ASP A 197 -38.46 15.38 14.65
CA ASP A 197 -39.17 16.58 15.03
C ASP A 197 -38.27 17.59 15.76
N GLY A 198 -37.07 17.20 16.12
CA GLY A 198 -36.06 17.98 16.83
C GLY A 198 -36.37 18.07 18.32
N ALA A 199 -36.93 17.03 18.88
CA ALA A 199 -37.12 16.87 20.33
C ALA A 199 -36.12 15.88 20.87
N ALA A 200 -35.46 16.18 21.98
CA ALA A 200 -34.56 15.25 22.63
C ALA A 200 -35.33 14.19 23.40
N TRP A 201 -34.88 12.95 23.26
CA TRP A 201 -35.32 11.84 24.14
C TRP A 201 -34.29 11.67 25.23
N ILE A 202 -34.74 11.65 26.45
CA ILE A 202 -33.89 11.54 27.64
C ILE A 202 -34.38 10.44 28.58
N SER A 203 -33.44 9.78 29.22
CA SER A 203 -33.71 8.87 30.34
C SER A 203 -33.49 9.59 31.66
N LEU A 204 -34.42 9.41 32.59
CA LEU A 204 -34.33 9.89 33.95
C LEU A 204 -34.86 8.81 34.90
N ASN A 205 -34.02 8.31 35.80
CA ASN A 205 -34.44 7.34 36.83
C ASN A 205 -35.18 6.11 36.25
N GLY A 206 -34.72 5.61 35.10
CA GLY A 206 -35.35 4.46 34.47
C GLY A 206 -36.60 4.73 33.65
N HIS A 207 -37.09 5.96 33.58
CA HIS A 207 -38.21 6.39 32.77
C HIS A 207 -37.76 7.24 31.58
N PHE A 208 -38.59 7.29 30.55
CA PHE A 208 -38.27 8.00 29.31
C PHE A 208 -39.12 9.25 29.15
N TYR A 209 -38.46 10.32 28.72
CA TYR A 209 -39.08 11.62 28.54
C TYR A 209 -38.69 12.21 27.18
N LYS A 210 -39.62 12.99 26.61
CA LYS A 210 -39.40 13.78 25.42
C LYS A 210 -39.35 15.26 25.80
N VAL A 211 -38.29 15.94 25.42
CA VAL A 211 -38.05 17.36 25.63
C VAL A 211 -38.28 18.12 24.35
N ARG A 212 -39.21 19.04 24.31
CA ARG A 212 -39.54 19.90 23.20
C ARG A 212 -39.33 21.36 23.53
N HIS A 213 -38.92 22.15 22.56
CA HIS A 213 -38.95 23.60 22.65
C HIS A 213 -40.33 24.10 22.24
N ILE A 214 -41.00 24.90 23.11
CA ILE A 214 -42.26 25.57 22.82
C ILE A 214 -41.96 27.06 22.73
N GLU A 215 -42.34 27.71 21.63
CA GLU A 215 -42.22 29.16 21.48
C GLU A 215 -42.82 29.88 22.68
N ASP A 216 -42.13 30.88 23.18
CA ASP A 216 -42.49 31.69 24.37
C ASP A 216 -42.49 30.94 25.75
N ARG A 217 -42.22 29.61 25.76
CA ARG A 217 -42.20 28.81 26.98
C ARG A 217 -40.91 28.06 27.24
N GLY A 218 -39.96 28.09 26.27
CA GLY A 218 -38.68 27.41 26.36
C GLY A 218 -38.83 25.89 26.34
N LEU A 219 -37.83 25.17 26.87
CA LEU A 219 -37.82 23.70 26.89
C LEU A 219 -38.88 23.16 27.85
N ARG A 220 -39.61 22.14 27.41
CA ARG A 220 -40.64 21.43 28.18
C ARG A 220 -40.43 19.92 28.08
N ILE A 221 -40.56 19.26 29.23
CA ILE A 221 -40.45 17.83 29.39
C ILE A 221 -41.84 17.18 29.47
N SER A 222 -41.99 16.05 28.79
CA SER A 222 -43.19 15.20 28.88
C SER A 222 -42.78 13.75 28.92
N GLU A 223 -43.38 12.97 29.83
CA GLU A 223 -43.15 11.53 29.87
C GLU A 223 -43.66 10.87 28.58
N ILE A 224 -42.87 9.93 28.10
CA ILE A 224 -43.23 9.07 26.99
C ILE A 224 -43.00 7.62 27.43
N LEU A 225 -43.67 6.68 26.80
CA LEU A 225 -43.60 5.26 27.17
C LEU A 225 -43.88 4.99 28.67
N PRO A 226 -45.01 5.45 29.22
CA PRO A 226 -45.27 5.39 30.66
C PRO A 226 -45.38 3.95 31.21
N GLY A 227 -45.48 2.95 30.34
CA GLY A 227 -45.45 1.53 30.73
C GLY A 227 -44.06 0.92 30.79
N VAL A 228 -43.02 1.64 30.32
CA VAL A 228 -41.64 1.14 30.22
C VAL A 228 -40.83 1.72 31.38
N ASN A 229 -40.32 0.83 32.22
CA ASN A 229 -39.38 1.17 33.29
C ASN A 229 -38.19 0.22 33.22
N ILE A 230 -37.01 0.75 32.92
CA ILE A 230 -35.78 -0.03 32.83
C ILE A 230 -35.10 -0.27 34.18
N GLY A 231 -35.63 0.32 35.25
CA GLY A 231 -35.08 0.26 36.62
C GLY A 231 -34.35 1.54 37.02
N GLU A 232 -34.51 1.94 38.30
CA GLU A 232 -33.95 3.20 38.80
C GLU A 232 -32.42 3.30 38.73
N ASP A 233 -31.72 2.16 38.89
CA ASP A 233 -30.26 2.07 38.81
C ASP A 233 -29.74 1.72 37.37
N ASN A 234 -30.65 1.50 36.46
CA ASN A 234 -30.27 1.16 35.06
C ASN A 234 -30.37 2.41 34.19
N ARG A 235 -29.27 2.72 33.52
CA ARG A 235 -29.13 3.95 32.73
C ARG A 235 -29.16 3.61 31.24
N ALA A 236 -29.85 4.43 30.46
CA ALA A 236 -29.83 4.32 29.03
C ALA A 236 -28.48 4.86 28.46
N THR A 237 -27.87 4.12 27.62
CA THR A 237 -26.53 4.42 27.04
C THR A 237 -26.60 4.72 25.55
N ALA A 238 -27.56 4.11 24.86
CA ALA A 238 -27.73 4.25 23.43
C ALA A 238 -29.19 4.14 23.01
N TYR A 239 -29.55 4.74 21.89
CA TYR A 239 -30.90 4.78 21.37
C TYR A 239 -30.86 4.64 19.84
N LEU A 240 -31.78 3.84 19.28
CA LEU A 240 -31.91 3.69 17.82
C LEU A 240 -33.37 3.44 17.45
N ARG A 241 -33.91 4.25 16.57
CA ARG A 241 -35.27 4.10 16.07
C ARG A 241 -35.34 3.31 14.77
N SER A 242 -36.15 2.28 14.73
CA SER A 242 -36.41 1.45 13.53
C SER A 242 -37.93 1.36 13.31
N GLY A 243 -38.48 2.30 12.54
CA GLY A 243 -39.93 2.37 12.30
C GLY A 243 -40.72 2.69 13.57
N ASN A 244 -41.61 1.76 13.97
CA ASN A 244 -42.38 1.87 15.20
C ASN A 244 -41.66 1.32 16.44
N ASP A 245 -40.53 0.67 16.26
CA ASP A 245 -39.74 0.10 17.35
C ASP A 245 -38.61 1.04 17.70
N VAL A 246 -38.35 1.17 18.98
CA VAL A 246 -37.22 1.89 19.55
C VAL A 246 -36.34 0.90 20.28
N TRP A 247 -35.08 0.86 19.91
CA TRP A 247 -34.05 0.08 20.57
C TRP A 247 -33.35 0.97 21.60
N ILE A 248 -33.25 0.49 22.81
CA ILE A 248 -32.68 1.23 23.93
C ILE A 248 -31.62 0.38 24.59
N GLY A 249 -30.36 0.77 24.38
CA GLY A 249 -29.24 0.18 25.10
C GLY A 249 -29.14 0.71 26.50
N THR A 250 -28.84 -0.19 27.46
CA THR A 250 -28.72 0.19 28.87
C THR A 250 -27.48 -0.46 29.49
N LEU A 251 -27.16 -0.08 30.74
CA LEU A 251 -26.10 -0.77 31.50
C LEU A 251 -26.47 -2.22 31.88
N ASN A 252 -27.74 -2.59 31.76
CA ASN A 252 -28.23 -3.93 32.13
C ASN A 252 -29.30 -4.43 31.14
N GLY A 253 -28.92 -4.63 29.90
CA GLY A 253 -29.70 -5.23 28.81
C GLY A 253 -30.08 -4.28 27.70
N LEU A 254 -30.59 -4.88 26.66
CA LEU A 254 -31.08 -4.21 25.44
C LEU A 254 -32.61 -4.31 25.43
N TYR A 255 -33.28 -3.18 25.29
CA TYR A 255 -34.72 -3.11 25.23
C TYR A 255 -35.18 -2.77 23.81
N ARG A 256 -36.19 -3.48 23.32
CA ARG A 256 -36.90 -3.16 22.09
C ARG A 256 -38.32 -2.75 22.50
N VAL A 257 -38.70 -1.53 22.28
CA VAL A 257 -39.96 -0.94 22.72
C VAL A 257 -40.79 -0.53 21.50
N ASN A 258 -42.01 -0.99 21.41
CA ASN A 258 -42.95 -0.52 20.42
C ASN A 258 -43.61 0.79 20.86
N ILE A 259 -43.41 1.87 20.11
CA ILE A 259 -43.91 3.22 20.50
C ILE A 259 -45.43 3.30 20.50
N ALA A 260 -46.14 2.53 19.68
CA ALA A 260 -47.59 2.61 19.53
C ALA A 260 -48.31 1.85 20.63
N THR A 261 -47.75 0.72 21.09
CA THR A 261 -48.40 -0.15 22.10
C THR A 261 -47.77 -0.02 23.48
N SER A 262 -46.54 0.50 23.57
CA SER A 262 -45.69 0.50 24.78
C SER A 262 -45.31 -0.91 25.26
N ASP A 263 -45.49 -1.94 24.41
CA ASP A 263 -45.00 -3.26 24.72
C ASP A 263 -43.48 -3.28 24.50
N TYR A 264 -42.78 -4.07 25.29
CA TYR A 264 -41.32 -4.19 25.14
C TYR A 264 -40.78 -5.60 25.38
N ASP A 265 -39.72 -5.90 24.70
CA ASP A 265 -38.84 -7.06 24.90
C ASP A 265 -37.54 -6.60 25.58
N CYS A 266 -37.03 -7.40 26.50
CA CYS A 266 -35.71 -7.18 27.11
C CYS A 266 -34.79 -8.35 26.79
N TYR A 267 -33.69 -8.07 26.14
CA TYR A 267 -32.67 -9.04 25.78
C TYR A 267 -31.52 -8.95 26.79
N LEU A 268 -31.18 -10.09 27.38
CA LEU A 268 -30.09 -10.25 28.33
C LEU A 268 -29.14 -11.34 27.87
N ARG A 269 -27.88 -11.24 28.28
CA ARG A 269 -26.90 -12.28 28.08
C ARG A 269 -27.34 -13.58 28.75
N SER A 270 -27.19 -14.69 28.03
CA SER A 270 -27.39 -16.05 28.52
C SER A 270 -26.17 -16.91 28.18
N ASP A 271 -25.57 -17.51 29.17
CA ASP A 271 -24.42 -18.41 28.93
C ASP A 271 -24.84 -19.74 28.28
N SER A 272 -26.13 -20.08 28.30
CA SER A 272 -26.69 -21.26 27.62
C SER A 272 -27.16 -21.01 26.20
N ASP A 273 -27.24 -19.74 25.77
CA ASP A 273 -27.68 -19.35 24.45
C ASP A 273 -26.59 -18.57 23.72
N PRO A 274 -25.90 -19.18 22.75
CA PRO A 274 -24.83 -18.50 21.98
C PRO A 274 -25.35 -17.35 21.10
N HIS A 275 -26.66 -17.29 20.85
CA HIS A 275 -27.33 -16.25 20.09
C HIS A 275 -27.95 -15.15 20.95
N SER A 276 -27.65 -15.13 22.24
CA SER A 276 -27.97 -13.99 23.11
C SER A 276 -26.95 -12.87 22.96
N ILE A 277 -27.29 -11.65 23.42
CA ILE A 277 -26.33 -10.54 23.45
C ILE A 277 -25.05 -10.91 24.22
N PRO A 278 -23.85 -10.48 23.78
CA PRO A 278 -22.59 -10.94 24.37
C PRO A 278 -22.32 -10.38 25.78
N ASN A 279 -22.90 -9.25 26.11
CA ASN A 279 -22.83 -8.61 27.43
C ASN A 279 -24.10 -7.77 27.66
N ASN A 280 -24.49 -7.62 28.93
CA ASN A 280 -25.66 -6.78 29.29
C ASN A 280 -25.38 -5.28 29.20
N GLU A 281 -24.11 -4.86 29.30
CA GLU A 281 -23.73 -3.47 29.19
C GLU A 281 -23.62 -3.08 27.72
N ILE A 282 -24.60 -2.32 27.23
CA ILE A 282 -24.70 -1.85 25.87
C ILE A 282 -23.98 -0.50 25.78
N THR A 283 -23.12 -0.34 24.81
CA THR A 283 -22.28 0.86 24.64
C THR A 283 -22.67 1.70 23.45
N GLY A 284 -23.25 1.10 22.41
CA GLY A 284 -23.65 1.79 21.20
C GLY A 284 -24.68 1.02 20.38
N LEU A 285 -25.45 1.74 19.58
CA LEU A 285 -26.43 1.20 18.63
C LEU A 285 -26.29 1.95 17.30
N CYS A 286 -26.23 1.22 16.20
CA CYS A 286 -26.29 1.81 14.87
C CYS A 286 -26.97 0.86 13.88
N PHE A 287 -27.27 1.35 12.68
CA PHE A 287 -27.69 0.46 11.59
C PHE A 287 -26.47 -0.11 10.87
N SER A 288 -26.54 -1.37 10.49
CA SER A 288 -25.61 -1.91 9.51
C SER A 288 -25.82 -1.25 8.14
N PRO A 289 -24.89 -1.37 7.19
CA PRO A 289 -25.11 -0.92 5.83
C PRO A 289 -26.34 -1.53 5.15
N GLU A 290 -26.75 -2.69 5.60
CA GLU A 290 -27.92 -3.44 5.12
C GLU A 290 -29.23 -3.06 5.87
N GLY A 291 -29.14 -2.19 6.89
CA GLY A 291 -30.26 -1.72 7.69
C GLY A 291 -30.61 -2.59 8.90
N GLU A 292 -29.74 -3.53 9.28
CA GLU A 292 -29.91 -4.36 10.49
C GLU A 292 -29.47 -3.57 11.74
N ILE A 293 -29.91 -3.99 12.91
CA ILE A 293 -29.52 -3.37 14.18
C ILE A 293 -28.17 -3.94 14.64
N VAL A 294 -27.17 -3.11 14.73
CA VAL A 294 -25.85 -3.44 15.27
C VAL A 294 -25.77 -2.96 16.71
N VAL A 295 -25.29 -3.81 17.58
CA VAL A 295 -25.23 -3.56 19.03
C VAL A 295 -23.79 -3.71 19.50
N GLY A 296 -23.20 -2.65 20.03
CA GLY A 296 -21.91 -2.66 20.72
C GLY A 296 -22.10 -2.96 22.21
N THR A 297 -21.25 -3.82 22.76
CA THR A 297 -21.29 -4.20 24.17
C THR A 297 -19.88 -4.34 24.75
N LEU A 298 -19.75 -4.39 26.08
CA LEU A 298 -18.46 -4.72 26.72
C LEU A 298 -18.04 -6.21 26.58
N GLY A 299 -18.68 -6.97 25.70
CA GLY A 299 -18.36 -8.38 25.41
C GLY A 299 -18.30 -8.70 23.92
N GLY A 300 -18.26 -7.68 23.06
CA GLY A 300 -18.23 -7.78 21.62
C GLY A 300 -19.36 -7.01 20.93
N VAL A 301 -19.47 -7.22 19.62
CA VAL A 301 -20.53 -6.68 18.77
C VAL A 301 -21.51 -7.79 18.44
N CYS A 302 -22.82 -7.47 18.36
CA CYS A 302 -23.78 -8.39 17.80
C CYS A 302 -24.74 -7.68 16.84
N ILE A 303 -25.33 -8.45 15.94
CA ILE A 303 -26.28 -7.96 14.94
C ILE A 303 -27.60 -8.69 15.14
N TYR A 304 -28.68 -7.93 15.21
CA TYR A 304 -30.02 -8.52 15.40
C TYR A 304 -30.53 -9.11 14.09
N ASN A 305 -30.81 -10.39 14.14
CA ASN A 305 -31.44 -11.11 13.04
C ASN A 305 -32.95 -11.13 13.23
N SER A 306 -33.66 -10.37 12.42
CA SER A 306 -35.13 -10.23 12.53
C SER A 306 -35.89 -11.50 12.18
N ALA A 307 -35.32 -12.40 11.38
CA ALA A 307 -35.96 -13.66 10.97
C ALA A 307 -35.96 -14.70 12.10
N SER A 308 -34.84 -14.81 12.82
CA SER A 308 -34.68 -15.73 13.95
C SER A 308 -35.03 -15.10 15.29
N GLN A 309 -35.21 -13.78 15.36
CA GLN A 309 -35.36 -12.98 16.58
C GLN A 309 -34.23 -13.21 17.60
N SER A 310 -33.03 -13.39 17.12
CA SER A 310 -31.83 -13.67 17.90
C SER A 310 -30.65 -12.82 17.40
N PHE A 311 -29.46 -12.99 17.97
CA PHE A 311 -28.29 -12.19 17.65
C PHE A 311 -27.20 -13.05 17.03
N ASP A 312 -26.58 -12.52 15.97
CA ASP A 312 -25.33 -13.02 15.42
C ASP A 312 -24.19 -12.31 16.16
N VAL A 313 -23.38 -13.08 16.92
CA VAL A 313 -22.44 -12.54 17.91
C VAL A 313 -21.00 -12.59 17.39
N TYR A 314 -20.29 -11.46 17.44
CA TYR A 314 -18.89 -11.28 17.00
C TYR A 314 -18.02 -10.91 18.18
N ARG A 315 -17.02 -11.74 18.49
CA ARG A 315 -16.09 -11.59 19.63
C ARG A 315 -14.63 -11.64 19.15
N SER A 316 -13.70 -11.39 20.07
CA SER A 316 -12.27 -11.52 19.82
C SER A 316 -11.78 -12.98 19.76
N ARG A 317 -12.61 -13.93 20.19
CA ARG A 317 -12.24 -15.35 20.15
C ARG A 317 -12.32 -15.89 18.72
N PRO A 318 -11.35 -16.76 18.33
CA PRO A 318 -11.43 -17.42 17.04
C PRO A 318 -12.75 -18.19 16.93
N ASN A 319 -13.39 -18.10 15.74
CA ASN A 319 -14.50 -18.98 15.40
C ASN A 319 -13.99 -20.43 15.21
N GLU A 320 -14.88 -21.36 14.84
CA GLU A 320 -14.53 -22.76 14.54
C GLU A 320 -13.50 -22.93 13.41
N TYR A 321 -13.34 -21.91 12.54
CA TYR A 321 -12.36 -21.85 11.45
C TYR A 321 -11.07 -21.10 11.84
N GLY A 322 -10.95 -20.65 13.11
CA GLY A 322 -9.80 -19.90 13.59
C GLY A 322 -9.74 -18.44 13.18
N ASN A 323 -10.79 -17.90 12.56
CA ASN A 323 -10.89 -16.49 12.24
C ASN A 323 -11.32 -15.69 13.47
N THR A 324 -10.73 -14.50 13.65
CA THR A 324 -11.13 -13.54 14.69
C THR A 324 -11.72 -12.31 13.99
N PHE A 325 -12.90 -11.87 14.45
CA PHE A 325 -13.55 -10.69 13.88
C PHE A 325 -13.14 -9.40 14.59
N LEU A 326 -12.93 -9.46 15.89
CA LEU A 326 -12.56 -8.29 16.67
C LEU A 326 -11.18 -8.49 17.30
N PRO A 327 -10.34 -7.44 17.31
CA PRO A 327 -9.07 -7.48 18.04
C PRO A 327 -9.25 -7.47 19.57
N GLY A 328 -10.39 -7.01 20.07
CA GLY A 328 -10.76 -6.98 21.49
C GLY A 328 -12.27 -7.14 21.72
N GLU A 329 -12.69 -7.40 22.96
CA GLU A 329 -14.12 -7.61 23.31
C GLU A 329 -14.80 -6.33 23.83
N MET A 330 -14.07 -5.41 24.48
CA MET A 330 -14.63 -4.25 25.15
C MET A 330 -14.89 -3.13 24.12
N VAL A 331 -16.11 -3.12 23.59
CA VAL A 331 -16.53 -2.09 22.64
C VAL A 331 -16.94 -0.83 23.41
N ARG A 332 -16.45 0.34 22.99
CA ARG A 332 -16.79 1.64 23.56
C ARG A 332 -17.80 2.41 22.71
N ASP A 333 -17.63 2.35 21.40
CA ASP A 333 -18.52 3.03 20.46
C ASP A 333 -18.56 2.28 19.12
N ILE A 334 -19.67 2.44 18.39
CA ILE A 334 -19.87 1.90 17.06
C ILE A 334 -20.46 2.96 16.14
N ALA A 335 -19.96 3.03 14.92
CA ALA A 335 -20.45 3.94 13.89
C ALA A 335 -20.43 3.25 12.52
N THR A 336 -21.21 3.76 11.58
CA THR A 336 -21.24 3.24 10.21
C THR A 336 -20.87 4.30 9.21
N LEU A 337 -20.08 3.90 8.21
CA LEU A 337 -19.74 4.73 7.06
C LEU A 337 -19.82 3.89 5.77
N GLY A 338 -20.71 4.24 4.87
CA GLY A 338 -20.92 3.48 3.64
C GLY A 338 -21.23 2.03 3.93
N ARG A 339 -20.37 1.10 3.52
CA ARG A 339 -20.51 -0.36 3.74
C ARG A 339 -19.68 -0.88 4.92
N GLN A 340 -19.21 -0.01 5.80
CA GLN A 340 -18.30 -0.36 6.90
C GLN A 340 -18.96 -0.09 8.25
N ILE A 341 -18.71 -0.99 9.19
CA ILE A 341 -19.02 -0.83 10.62
C ILE A 341 -17.68 -0.54 11.31
N TRP A 342 -17.61 0.57 12.00
CA TRP A 342 -16.44 1.02 12.75
C TRP A 342 -16.67 0.73 14.22
N VAL A 343 -15.72 0.09 14.86
CA VAL A 343 -15.81 -0.37 16.23
C VAL A 343 -14.65 0.20 17.04
N GLY A 344 -14.95 1.12 17.93
CA GLY A 344 -14.00 1.65 18.90
C GLY A 344 -13.84 0.70 20.08
N LEU A 345 -12.62 0.36 20.43
CA LEU A 345 -12.29 -0.63 21.44
C LEU A 345 -11.49 -0.02 22.58
N GLU A 346 -11.66 -0.58 23.77
CA GLU A 346 -10.79 -0.30 24.90
C GLU A 346 -9.48 -1.07 24.75
N ALA A 347 -8.34 -0.37 24.83
CA ALA A 347 -6.97 -0.91 24.79
C ALA A 347 -6.54 -1.59 23.47
N GLU A 348 -7.43 -1.70 22.46
CA GLU A 348 -7.12 -2.38 21.19
C GLU A 348 -7.24 -1.49 19.95
N GLY A 349 -7.62 -0.23 20.14
CA GLY A 349 -7.76 0.77 19.08
C GLY A 349 -9.10 0.68 18.36
N LEU A 350 -9.07 0.70 17.04
CA LEU A 350 -10.23 0.72 16.17
C LEU A 350 -10.24 -0.48 15.25
N ALA A 351 -11.38 -1.14 15.10
CA ALA A 351 -11.61 -2.13 14.05
C ALA A 351 -12.59 -1.60 13.01
N ILE A 352 -12.26 -1.76 11.74
CA ILE A 352 -13.15 -1.47 10.61
C ILE A 352 -13.62 -2.81 10.06
N ILE A 353 -14.91 -3.05 10.07
CA ILE A 353 -15.53 -4.30 9.66
C ILE A 353 -16.39 -4.04 8.44
N GLN A 354 -16.30 -4.92 7.46
CA GLN A 354 -17.18 -4.89 6.30
C GLN A 354 -17.83 -6.25 6.09
N ARG A 355 -19.10 -6.27 5.78
CA ARG A 355 -19.79 -7.50 5.35
C ARG A 355 -19.25 -7.90 3.99
N LYS A 356 -18.65 -9.08 3.98
CA LYS A 356 -18.25 -9.77 2.75
C LYS A 356 -18.74 -11.20 2.89
N PRO A 357 -19.43 -11.77 1.92
CA PRO A 357 -19.62 -13.21 1.94
C PRO A 357 -18.24 -13.86 2.00
N LEU A 358 -17.99 -14.62 3.06
CA LEU A 358 -16.70 -15.29 3.26
C LEU A 358 -16.61 -16.45 2.28
N GLN A 359 -16.08 -16.17 1.09
CA GLN A 359 -15.96 -17.16 0.02
C GLN A 359 -14.66 -17.97 0.13
N ILE A 360 -13.70 -17.46 0.90
CA ILE A 360 -12.45 -18.14 1.22
C ILE A 360 -12.44 -18.46 2.71
N ILE A 361 -12.51 -19.74 3.03
CA ILE A 361 -12.38 -20.24 4.39
C ILE A 361 -10.92 -20.68 4.58
N ASN A 362 -10.28 -20.19 5.64
CA ASN A 362 -8.91 -20.55 5.96
C ASN A 362 -8.89 -21.47 7.17
N LEU A 363 -8.39 -22.67 6.97
CA LEU A 363 -8.11 -23.59 8.07
C LEU A 363 -6.65 -23.41 8.51
N PRO A 364 -6.42 -22.71 9.62
CA PRO A 364 -5.08 -22.63 10.19
C PRO A 364 -4.66 -24.00 10.74
N HIS A 365 -3.36 -24.16 10.91
CA HIS A 365 -2.83 -25.27 11.68
C HIS A 365 -3.39 -25.20 13.12
N ILE A 366 -4.39 -26.01 13.44
CA ILE A 366 -5.03 -25.96 14.74
C ILE A 366 -4.62 -27.22 15.53
N THR A 367 -4.14 -26.99 16.72
CA THR A 367 -3.94 -27.99 17.76
C THR A 367 -5.22 -28.38 18.47
N SER A 368 -6.39 -27.91 18.01
CA SER A 368 -7.67 -28.23 18.65
C SER A 368 -8.35 -29.47 18.04
N THR A 369 -9.22 -30.08 18.79
CA THR A 369 -9.86 -31.39 18.56
C THR A 369 -10.80 -31.45 17.34
N THR A 370 -10.98 -30.39 16.58
CA THR A 370 -12.01 -30.26 15.54
C THR A 370 -11.49 -30.29 14.10
N ALA A 371 -10.21 -29.94 13.84
CA ALA A 371 -9.64 -30.07 12.50
C ALA A 371 -8.16 -30.50 12.63
N ASN A 372 -7.90 -31.78 12.61
CA ASN A 372 -6.55 -32.32 12.83
C ASN A 372 -5.62 -32.17 11.61
N ILE A 373 -5.45 -30.93 11.10
CA ILE A 373 -4.45 -30.63 10.10
C ILE A 373 -3.16 -30.25 10.84
N PRO A 374 -2.06 -30.99 10.66
CA PRO A 374 -0.79 -30.68 11.30
C PRO A 374 -0.22 -29.32 10.88
N SER A 375 0.58 -28.69 11.73
CA SER A 375 1.28 -27.44 11.44
C SER A 375 2.48 -27.67 10.52
N THR A 376 2.20 -27.90 9.23
CA THR A 376 3.19 -28.18 8.20
C THR A 376 2.65 -27.76 6.84
N PRO A 377 3.50 -27.42 5.86
CA PRO A 377 3.06 -27.13 4.50
C PRO A 377 2.28 -28.29 3.88
N ILE A 378 1.16 -27.97 3.21
CA ILE A 378 0.38 -28.94 2.45
C ILE A 378 0.96 -29.00 1.04
N ARG A 379 1.73 -30.05 0.76
CA ARG A 379 2.55 -30.15 -0.44
C ARG A 379 1.81 -30.69 -1.65
N ALA A 380 0.83 -31.54 -1.47
CA ALA A 380 -0.01 -32.03 -2.54
C ALA A 380 -1.41 -32.32 -2.03
N MET A 381 -2.39 -32.27 -2.92
CA MET A 381 -3.79 -32.60 -2.63
C MET A 381 -4.41 -33.41 -3.75
N TYR A 382 -5.36 -34.25 -3.38
CA TYR A 382 -6.11 -35.06 -4.33
C TYR A 382 -7.53 -35.31 -3.81
N ILE A 383 -8.50 -35.24 -4.70
CA ILE A 383 -9.86 -35.68 -4.41
C ILE A 383 -10.08 -36.98 -5.16
N ASP A 384 -10.33 -38.06 -4.39
CA ASP A 384 -10.51 -39.36 -4.96
C ASP A 384 -11.90 -39.53 -5.64
N SER A 385 -12.08 -40.60 -6.40
CA SER A 385 -13.32 -40.89 -7.11
C SER A 385 -14.58 -40.99 -6.23
N ARG A 386 -14.42 -41.01 -4.91
CA ARG A 386 -15.50 -41.03 -3.90
C ARG A 386 -15.74 -39.64 -3.30
N ASP A 387 -15.13 -38.58 -3.88
CA ASP A 387 -15.19 -37.20 -3.45
C ASP A 387 -14.57 -36.98 -2.05
N VAL A 388 -13.55 -37.75 -1.68
CA VAL A 388 -12.81 -37.61 -0.43
C VAL A 388 -11.51 -36.85 -0.66
N LEU A 389 -11.33 -35.76 0.09
CA LEU A 389 -10.11 -34.97 0.04
C LEU A 389 -8.99 -35.66 0.81
N TRP A 390 -7.84 -35.78 0.16
CA TRP A 390 -6.57 -36.22 0.70
C TRP A 390 -5.55 -35.10 0.64
N LEU A 391 -4.87 -34.86 1.76
CA LEU A 391 -3.80 -33.86 1.87
C LEU A 391 -2.49 -34.59 2.13
N ALA A 392 -1.44 -34.21 1.41
CA ALA A 392 -0.07 -34.65 1.66
C ALA A 392 0.71 -33.54 2.35
N THR A 393 1.40 -33.88 3.41
CA THR A 393 2.18 -32.94 4.21
C THR A 393 3.68 -33.20 4.10
N THR A 394 4.47 -32.21 4.45
CA THR A 394 5.94 -32.31 4.38
C THR A 394 6.52 -33.25 5.41
N GLU A 395 5.92 -33.39 6.62
CA GLU A 395 6.53 -34.11 7.74
C GLU A 395 5.59 -35.05 8.49
N TYR A 396 4.27 -34.87 8.33
CA TYR A 396 3.28 -35.58 9.16
C TYR A 396 2.49 -36.66 8.40
N GLY A 397 2.83 -36.93 7.13
CA GLY A 397 2.19 -37.97 6.33
C GLY A 397 0.96 -37.47 5.59
N LEU A 398 -0.10 -38.26 5.64
CA LEU A 398 -1.34 -38.03 4.91
C LEU A 398 -2.48 -37.63 5.85
N CYS A 399 -3.33 -36.73 5.41
CA CYS A 399 -4.58 -36.38 6.06
C CYS A 399 -5.74 -36.74 5.13
N LYS A 400 -6.63 -37.61 5.59
CA LYS A 400 -7.84 -38.02 4.89
C LYS A 400 -9.04 -37.31 5.47
N GLN A 401 -9.86 -36.68 4.67
CA GLN A 401 -11.13 -36.12 5.09
C GLN A 401 -12.10 -37.23 5.51
N VAL A 402 -12.65 -37.14 6.72
CA VAL A 402 -13.61 -38.13 7.28
C VAL A 402 -14.94 -37.52 7.64
N GLY A 403 -15.07 -36.20 7.55
CA GLY A 403 -16.27 -35.43 7.83
C GLY A 403 -16.12 -34.00 7.34
N ASN A 404 -17.08 -33.14 7.67
CA ASN A 404 -17.00 -31.72 7.31
C ASN A 404 -15.81 -31.09 8.05
N LEU A 405 -14.72 -30.82 7.30
CA LEU A 405 -13.46 -30.23 7.80
C LEU A 405 -12.75 -31.04 8.91
N LEU A 406 -13.10 -32.34 9.05
CA LEU A 406 -12.43 -33.28 9.95
C LEU A 406 -11.49 -34.18 9.17
N PHE A 407 -10.27 -34.35 9.66
CA PHE A 407 -9.24 -35.13 8.99
C PHE A 407 -8.69 -36.23 9.90
N GLN A 408 -8.47 -37.39 9.33
CA GLN A 408 -7.75 -38.49 9.94
C GLN A 408 -6.33 -38.53 9.41
N ASN A 409 -5.35 -38.54 10.31
CA ASN A 409 -3.93 -38.51 9.96
C ASN A 409 -3.33 -39.90 9.89
N TYR A 410 -2.54 -40.17 8.83
CA TYR A 410 -1.76 -41.37 8.61
C TYR A 410 -0.28 -41.03 8.48
N ASN A 411 0.56 -41.68 9.26
CA ASN A 411 2.00 -41.49 9.25
C ASN A 411 2.73 -42.83 9.45
N THR A 412 4.07 -42.83 9.40
CA THR A 412 4.89 -44.03 9.57
C THR A 412 4.76 -44.67 10.95
N GLY A 413 4.23 -43.94 11.95
CA GLY A 413 4.04 -44.46 13.31
C GLY A 413 2.68 -45.15 13.52
N ASN A 414 1.67 -44.84 12.68
CA ASN A 414 0.30 -45.35 12.84
C ASN A 414 -0.23 -46.09 11.59
N SER A 415 0.56 -46.21 10.53
CA SER A 415 0.19 -46.88 9.28
C SER A 415 1.40 -47.49 8.59
N ALA A 416 1.17 -48.20 7.48
CA ALA A 416 2.24 -48.74 6.63
C ALA A 416 2.76 -47.70 5.60
N LEU A 417 2.63 -46.40 5.87
CA LEU A 417 3.17 -45.36 5.03
C LEU A 417 4.71 -45.45 5.03
N ALA A 418 5.33 -45.40 3.87
CA ALA A 418 6.77 -45.56 3.71
C ALA A 418 7.58 -44.35 4.17
N ASP A 419 6.99 -43.16 4.11
CA ASP A 419 7.61 -41.90 4.49
C ASP A 419 6.52 -40.86 4.84
N ASN A 420 6.80 -39.98 5.80
CA ASN A 420 5.89 -38.93 6.21
C ASN A 420 5.89 -37.71 5.23
N SER A 421 6.92 -37.62 4.40
CA SER A 421 6.99 -36.54 3.38
C SER A 421 6.42 -37.00 2.05
N VAL A 422 5.14 -36.82 1.87
CA VAL A 422 4.43 -37.23 0.67
C VAL A 422 4.35 -36.05 -0.31
N THR A 423 4.54 -36.32 -1.61
CA THR A 423 4.75 -35.29 -2.63
C THR A 423 3.71 -35.29 -3.76
N SER A 424 3.08 -36.43 -4.03
CA SER A 424 2.21 -36.57 -5.19
C SER A 424 1.14 -37.65 -5.02
N PHE A 425 0.08 -37.57 -5.84
CA PHE A 425 -1.02 -38.52 -5.87
C PHE A 425 -1.40 -38.86 -7.31
N CYS A 426 -1.89 -40.07 -7.52
CA CYS A 426 -2.77 -40.43 -8.65
C CYS A 426 -3.70 -41.56 -8.26
N GLU A 427 -4.82 -41.73 -8.98
CA GLU A 427 -5.78 -42.81 -8.73
C GLU A 427 -5.85 -43.73 -9.95
N ASP A 428 -5.87 -45.04 -9.70
CA ASP A 428 -6.01 -46.02 -10.77
C ASP A 428 -7.49 -46.38 -11.08
N LYS A 429 -7.72 -47.11 -12.15
CA LYS A 429 -9.07 -47.55 -12.59
C LYS A 429 -9.84 -48.33 -11.56
N ASN A 430 -9.20 -48.90 -10.54
CA ASN A 430 -9.81 -49.64 -9.45
C ASN A 430 -10.11 -48.78 -8.22
N GLY A 431 -9.93 -47.48 -8.29
CA GLY A 431 -10.11 -46.55 -7.17
C GLY A 431 -9.04 -46.70 -6.06
N ARG A 432 -7.85 -47.24 -6.39
CA ARG A 432 -6.72 -47.25 -5.48
C ARG A 432 -5.92 -45.96 -5.68
N LEU A 433 -5.66 -45.26 -4.55
CA LEU A 433 -4.89 -44.07 -4.56
C LEU A 433 -3.40 -44.38 -4.37
N TRP A 434 -2.56 -43.91 -5.27
CA TRP A 434 -1.12 -44.07 -5.24
C TRP A 434 -0.49 -42.76 -4.75
N THR A 435 0.56 -42.89 -3.91
CA THR A 435 1.27 -41.69 -3.41
C THR A 435 2.79 -41.90 -3.56
N GLY A 436 3.45 -40.78 -3.95
CA GLY A 436 4.89 -40.66 -4.03
C GLY A 436 5.47 -39.95 -2.80
N THR A 437 6.75 -40.15 -2.52
CA THR A 437 7.42 -39.55 -1.38
C THR A 437 8.76 -38.88 -1.77
N VAL A 438 9.26 -38.03 -0.90
CA VAL A 438 10.59 -37.40 -1.04
C VAL A 438 11.72 -38.45 -1.09
N THR A 439 11.55 -39.61 -0.47
CA THR A 439 12.55 -40.69 -0.50
C THR A 439 12.40 -41.66 -1.68
N GLY A 440 11.60 -41.31 -2.68
CA GLY A 440 11.39 -42.11 -3.90
C GLY A 440 10.55 -43.37 -3.66
N ARG A 441 9.77 -43.40 -2.60
CA ARG A 441 8.92 -44.56 -2.27
C ARG A 441 7.48 -44.34 -2.74
N LEU A 442 6.86 -45.42 -3.24
CA LEU A 442 5.45 -45.47 -3.51
C LEU A 442 4.67 -46.08 -2.35
N ASN A 443 3.45 -45.63 -2.17
CA ASN A 443 2.43 -46.31 -1.39
C ASN A 443 1.18 -46.48 -2.24
N CYS A 444 0.41 -47.54 -1.95
CA CYS A 444 -0.88 -47.80 -2.53
C CYS A 444 -1.94 -47.85 -1.43
N ILE A 445 -2.95 -47.03 -1.55
CA ILE A 445 -4.04 -46.91 -0.58
C ILE A 445 -5.28 -47.54 -1.21
N GLY A 446 -5.78 -48.62 -0.58
CA GLY A 446 -6.96 -49.32 -1.07
C GLY A 446 -7.90 -49.65 0.09
N PRO A 447 -8.94 -50.49 -0.15
CA PRO A 447 -9.90 -50.86 0.88
C PRO A 447 -9.27 -51.56 2.09
N SER A 448 -8.13 -52.20 1.90
CA SER A 448 -7.39 -52.90 2.96
C SER A 448 -6.43 -51.98 3.72
N GLY A 449 -6.40 -50.66 3.44
CA GLY A 449 -5.51 -49.69 4.06
C GLY A 449 -4.33 -49.32 3.17
N ILE A 450 -3.32 -48.70 3.80
CA ILE A 450 -2.08 -48.22 3.15
C ILE A 450 -1.08 -49.40 3.10
N ARG A 451 -0.43 -49.60 1.97
CA ARG A 451 0.62 -50.60 1.78
C ARG A 451 1.73 -50.11 0.88
N VAL A 452 2.92 -50.63 1.06
CA VAL A 452 4.02 -50.47 0.09
C VAL A 452 3.80 -51.46 -1.04
N PRO A 453 3.86 -51.08 -2.34
CA PRO A 453 3.67 -51.99 -3.46
C PRO A 453 4.78 -53.08 -3.51
N ASP A 454 4.44 -54.23 -4.08
CA ASP A 454 5.40 -55.29 -4.35
C ASP A 454 6.49 -54.80 -5.32
N GLY A 455 7.67 -55.40 -5.27
CA GLY A 455 8.82 -54.98 -6.10
C GLY A 455 9.60 -53.75 -5.56
N SER A 456 9.15 -53.14 -4.47
CA SER A 456 9.80 -51.96 -3.85
C SER A 456 11.26 -52.20 -3.37
N SER A 457 11.69 -53.47 -3.24
CA SER A 457 13.07 -53.85 -2.94
C SER A 457 13.98 -53.97 -4.17
N SER A 458 13.44 -53.80 -5.39
CA SER A 458 14.20 -53.89 -6.64
C SER A 458 15.26 -52.77 -6.74
N GLU A 459 16.30 -53.00 -7.52
CA GLU A 459 17.36 -52.00 -7.75
C GLU A 459 16.82 -50.76 -8.46
N THR A 460 15.80 -50.91 -9.33
CA THR A 460 15.16 -49.78 -9.97
C THR A 460 14.40 -48.93 -8.95
N ALA A 461 13.60 -49.58 -8.06
CA ALA A 461 12.85 -48.89 -7.01
C ALA A 461 13.79 -48.13 -6.04
N LYS A 462 14.94 -48.69 -5.71
CA LYS A 462 15.96 -48.06 -4.85
C LYS A 462 16.66 -46.86 -5.50
N ARG A 463 16.67 -46.77 -6.83
CA ARG A 463 17.29 -45.67 -7.58
C ARG A 463 16.39 -44.45 -7.74
N ILE A 464 15.07 -44.62 -7.56
CA ILE A 464 14.16 -43.49 -7.67
C ILE A 464 14.49 -42.49 -6.56
N ASP A 465 14.78 -41.28 -6.94
CA ASP A 465 14.99 -40.15 -6.04
C ASP A 465 13.65 -39.44 -5.73
N VAL A 466 13.63 -38.22 -5.28
CA VAL A 466 12.43 -37.47 -4.95
C VAL A 466 11.37 -37.63 -6.05
N ILE A 467 10.23 -38.17 -5.71
CA ILE A 467 9.08 -38.21 -6.63
C ILE A 467 8.42 -36.83 -6.65
N LEU A 468 8.36 -36.19 -7.81
CA LEU A 468 7.80 -34.85 -7.97
C LEU A 468 6.38 -34.88 -8.54
N GLY A 469 6.06 -35.88 -9.34
CA GLY A 469 4.73 -36.03 -9.92
C GLY A 469 4.41 -37.51 -10.19
N MET A 470 3.12 -37.80 -10.35
CA MET A 470 2.62 -39.13 -10.74
C MET A 470 1.32 -39.00 -11.52
N VAL A 471 1.18 -39.84 -12.57
CA VAL A 471 -0.05 -39.95 -13.33
C VAL A 471 -0.33 -41.41 -13.69
N TYR A 472 -1.61 -41.78 -13.68
CA TYR A 472 -2.02 -43.13 -14.04
C TYR A 472 -2.33 -43.22 -15.53
N ASP A 473 -1.69 -44.17 -16.18
CA ASP A 473 -1.91 -44.59 -17.57
C ASP A 473 -2.90 -45.78 -17.64
N SER A 474 -4.10 -45.50 -18.08
CA SER A 474 -5.14 -46.52 -18.21
C SER A 474 -4.97 -47.43 -19.44
N ILE A 475 -4.09 -47.10 -20.38
CA ILE A 475 -3.82 -47.89 -21.59
C ILE A 475 -2.95 -49.09 -21.25
N ASN A 476 -1.86 -48.84 -20.53
CA ASN A 476 -0.86 -49.83 -20.17
C ASN A 476 -1.01 -50.39 -18.75
N ASP A 477 -1.88 -49.80 -17.93
CA ASP A 477 -2.04 -50.09 -16.50
C ASP A 477 -0.75 -49.72 -15.69
N TYR A 478 -0.13 -48.58 -16.05
CA TYR A 478 1.08 -48.07 -15.45
C TYR A 478 0.81 -46.89 -14.54
N VAL A 479 1.59 -46.76 -13.46
CA VAL A 479 1.74 -45.52 -12.71
C VAL A 479 3.06 -44.89 -13.17
N TRP A 480 2.99 -43.82 -13.96
CA TRP A 480 4.15 -43.05 -14.33
C TRP A 480 4.63 -42.21 -13.16
N ILE A 481 5.94 -42.06 -13.03
CA ILE A 481 6.62 -41.46 -11.90
C ILE A 481 7.66 -40.48 -12.42
N SER A 482 7.40 -39.20 -12.30
CA SER A 482 8.36 -38.14 -12.54
C SER A 482 9.22 -37.94 -11.30
N ALA A 483 10.51 -38.18 -11.41
CA ALA A 483 11.47 -38.08 -10.33
C ALA A 483 12.57 -37.10 -10.64
N HIS A 484 13.23 -36.60 -9.59
CA HIS A 484 14.35 -35.68 -9.74
C HIS A 484 15.51 -36.24 -10.53
N ASN A 485 15.61 -37.56 -10.69
CA ASN A 485 16.67 -38.24 -11.42
C ASN A 485 16.20 -38.99 -12.67
N GLY A 486 14.99 -38.72 -13.18
CA GLY A 486 14.48 -39.27 -14.42
C GLY A 486 13.02 -39.70 -14.39
N LEU A 487 12.59 -40.39 -15.43
CA LEU A 487 11.23 -40.92 -15.59
C LEU A 487 11.21 -42.43 -15.34
N TYR A 488 10.24 -42.81 -14.53
CA TYR A 488 10.03 -44.24 -14.17
C TYR A 488 8.54 -44.59 -14.35
N TYR A 489 8.22 -45.86 -14.31
CA TYR A 489 6.86 -46.34 -14.21
C TYR A 489 6.77 -47.60 -13.37
N TYR A 490 5.65 -47.72 -12.65
CA TYR A 490 5.28 -48.95 -11.97
C TYR A 490 4.24 -49.71 -12.79
N ASP A 491 4.59 -50.92 -13.22
CA ASP A 491 3.66 -51.83 -13.91
C ASP A 491 2.80 -52.52 -12.88
N ILE A 492 1.52 -52.18 -12.82
CA ILE A 492 0.58 -52.70 -11.83
C ILE A 492 0.29 -54.20 -12.06
N ALA A 493 0.24 -54.65 -13.32
CA ALA A 493 -0.05 -56.03 -13.67
C ALA A 493 1.07 -56.99 -13.25
N HIS A 494 2.34 -56.57 -13.43
CA HIS A 494 3.52 -57.38 -13.14
C HIS A 494 4.19 -57.02 -11.81
N SER A 495 3.71 -55.99 -11.11
CA SER A 495 4.28 -55.52 -9.84
C SER A 495 5.77 -55.15 -9.95
N THR A 496 6.19 -54.48 -11.04
CA THR A 496 7.60 -54.16 -11.29
C THR A 496 7.82 -52.69 -11.51
N TYR A 497 8.96 -52.19 -11.00
CA TYR A 497 9.45 -50.85 -11.26
C TYR A 497 10.37 -50.84 -12.46
N ASN A 498 10.15 -49.91 -13.36
CA ASN A 498 10.91 -49.79 -14.59
C ASN A 498 11.39 -48.34 -14.80
N SER A 499 12.58 -48.17 -15.37
CA SER A 499 13.06 -46.86 -15.80
C SER A 499 12.70 -46.64 -17.28
N TYR A 500 12.29 -45.42 -17.62
CA TYR A 500 11.99 -45.05 -18.98
C TYR A 500 13.07 -44.09 -19.54
N PRO A 501 13.65 -44.40 -20.74
CA PRO A 501 14.81 -43.65 -21.25
C PRO A 501 14.37 -42.32 -21.92
N VAL A 502 14.23 -41.26 -21.14
CA VAL A 502 14.07 -39.87 -21.63
C VAL A 502 15.40 -39.15 -21.69
N LYS A 503 15.48 -38.14 -22.54
CA LYS A 503 16.71 -37.28 -22.68
C LYS A 503 16.77 -36.17 -21.64
N THR A 504 16.15 -36.35 -20.49
CA THR A 504 16.18 -35.34 -19.41
C THR A 504 16.72 -35.94 -18.15
N SER A 505 17.50 -35.15 -17.44
CA SER A 505 18.11 -35.56 -16.17
C SER A 505 17.15 -35.48 -14.98
N SER A 506 16.11 -34.65 -15.09
CA SER A 506 15.09 -34.46 -14.07
C SER A 506 13.73 -34.31 -14.71
N CYS A 507 12.69 -34.93 -14.11
CA CYS A 507 11.29 -34.79 -14.51
C CYS A 507 10.51 -34.09 -13.41
N PHE A 508 9.62 -33.18 -13.79
CA PHE A 508 8.82 -32.36 -12.87
C PHE A 508 7.32 -32.69 -13.01
N GLY A 509 6.53 -31.78 -13.55
CA GLY A 509 5.10 -31.97 -13.78
C GLY A 509 4.81 -32.89 -14.98
N GLU A 510 3.73 -33.66 -14.89
CA GLU A 510 3.24 -34.47 -15.99
C GLU A 510 1.71 -34.42 -16.10
N CYS A 511 1.20 -34.73 -17.28
CA CYS A 511 -0.22 -34.96 -17.53
C CYS A 511 -0.42 -35.88 -18.75
N ILE A 512 -1.60 -36.47 -18.85
CA ILE A 512 -2.02 -37.28 -20.03
C ILE A 512 -3.06 -36.49 -20.80
N ILE A 513 -2.82 -36.32 -22.11
CA ILE A 513 -3.77 -35.74 -23.07
C ILE A 513 -4.02 -36.79 -24.14
N SER A 514 -5.24 -37.32 -24.22
CA SER A 514 -5.64 -38.41 -25.10
C SER A 514 -4.81 -39.69 -24.89
N ASP A 515 -3.93 -40.04 -25.80
CA ASP A 515 -3.00 -41.16 -25.70
C ASP A 515 -1.53 -40.71 -25.61
N LYS A 516 -1.28 -39.49 -25.21
CA LYS A 516 0.07 -38.91 -25.06
C LYS A 516 0.34 -38.55 -23.59
N LEU A 517 1.44 -39.00 -23.07
CA LEU A 517 1.99 -38.54 -21.77
C LEU A 517 2.95 -37.38 -22.02
N TRP A 518 2.67 -36.26 -21.36
CA TRP A 518 3.48 -35.06 -21.37
C TRP A 518 4.28 -34.99 -20.08
N VAL A 519 5.58 -34.88 -20.16
CA VAL A 519 6.48 -34.82 -19.00
C VAL A 519 7.43 -33.64 -19.15
N SER A 520 7.40 -32.73 -18.21
CA SER A 520 8.33 -31.60 -18.16
C SER A 520 9.71 -32.05 -17.67
N GLY A 521 10.75 -31.59 -18.33
CA GLY A 521 12.13 -31.80 -17.96
C GLY A 521 12.97 -30.53 -18.03
N ILE A 522 14.25 -30.62 -17.67
CA ILE A 522 15.18 -29.48 -17.76
C ILE A 522 15.42 -29.08 -19.23
N GLU A 523 15.50 -30.05 -20.13
CA GLU A 523 15.81 -29.85 -21.53
C GLU A 523 14.58 -29.50 -22.41
N GLY A 524 13.38 -29.53 -21.81
CA GLY A 524 12.11 -29.29 -22.49
C GLY A 524 11.02 -30.27 -22.09
N ILE A 525 9.93 -30.29 -22.84
CA ILE A 525 8.82 -31.22 -22.61
C ILE A 525 9.01 -32.49 -23.45
N ASN A 526 8.95 -33.66 -22.80
CA ASN A 526 8.93 -34.96 -23.45
C ASN A 526 7.46 -35.36 -23.67
N VAL A 527 7.11 -35.73 -24.89
CA VAL A 527 5.77 -36.21 -25.27
C VAL A 527 5.90 -37.68 -25.69
N ILE A 528 5.34 -38.56 -24.90
CA ILE A 528 5.41 -40.02 -25.06
C ILE A 528 4.08 -40.52 -25.59
N ASP A 529 4.10 -41.27 -26.69
CA ASP A 529 2.95 -41.99 -27.20
C ASP A 529 2.73 -43.23 -26.33
N LEU A 530 1.62 -43.29 -25.60
CA LEU A 530 1.32 -44.39 -24.69
C LEU A 530 1.00 -45.72 -25.38
N ARG A 531 0.74 -45.74 -26.72
CA ARG A 531 0.48 -46.98 -27.49
C ARG A 531 1.77 -47.57 -28.01
N THR A 532 2.68 -46.75 -28.49
CA THR A 532 3.95 -47.21 -29.10
C THR A 532 5.12 -47.14 -28.12
N LEU A 533 5.00 -46.30 -27.07
CA LEU A 533 6.05 -45.94 -26.12
C LEU A 533 7.22 -45.24 -26.80
N ASP A 534 7.01 -44.63 -27.98
CA ASP A 534 7.97 -43.74 -28.57
C ASP A 534 7.84 -42.34 -28.00
N TYR A 535 8.92 -41.55 -27.95
CA TYR A 535 8.85 -40.18 -27.46
C TYR A 535 9.51 -39.18 -28.40
N ARG A 536 9.01 -37.93 -28.32
CA ARG A 536 9.63 -36.75 -28.89
C ARG A 536 9.84 -35.69 -27.83
N ILE A 537 10.83 -34.83 -28.02
CA ILE A 537 11.07 -33.68 -27.14
C ILE A 537 10.72 -32.37 -27.83
N ILE A 538 10.03 -31.49 -27.11
CA ILE A 538 9.85 -30.09 -27.46
C ILE A 538 10.94 -29.31 -26.74
N ALA A 539 12.08 -29.13 -27.47
CA ALA A 539 13.27 -28.52 -26.88
C ALA A 539 13.10 -27.02 -26.62
N GLY A 540 13.78 -26.51 -25.59
CA GLY A 540 13.78 -25.09 -25.24
C GLY A 540 12.55 -24.61 -24.48
N PHE A 541 11.63 -25.51 -24.14
CA PHE A 541 10.53 -25.21 -23.25
C PHE A 541 11.03 -25.14 -21.78
N PRO A 542 10.62 -24.14 -21.00
CA PRO A 542 11.08 -24.04 -19.61
C PRO A 542 10.54 -25.19 -18.75
N SER A 543 11.23 -25.49 -17.65
CA SER A 543 10.75 -26.48 -16.67
C SER A 543 9.42 -26.04 -16.06
N CYS A 544 8.45 -26.95 -16.09
CA CYS A 544 7.08 -26.74 -15.58
C CYS A 544 6.87 -27.57 -14.32
N LEU A 545 6.44 -26.91 -13.24
CA LEU A 545 6.08 -27.59 -12.00
C LEU A 545 4.67 -28.20 -12.07
N SER A 546 3.78 -27.55 -12.80
CA SER A 546 2.40 -27.99 -12.96
C SER A 546 1.95 -27.91 -14.42
N MET A 547 1.21 -28.89 -14.86
CA MET A 547 0.60 -28.94 -16.17
C MET A 547 -0.87 -29.35 -16.05
N ALA A 548 -1.76 -28.61 -16.72
CA ALA A 548 -3.19 -28.85 -16.71
C ALA A 548 -3.75 -28.91 -18.13
N PRO A 549 -4.30 -30.05 -18.54
CA PRO A 549 -4.93 -30.22 -19.85
C PRO A 549 -6.31 -29.57 -19.88
N ASP A 550 -6.65 -28.94 -21.00
CA ASP A 550 -7.97 -28.36 -21.31
C ASP A 550 -8.32 -28.64 -22.78
N GLY A 551 -8.89 -29.80 -23.04
CA GLY A 551 -9.12 -30.28 -24.41
C GLY A 551 -7.80 -30.44 -25.19
N ASP A 552 -7.65 -29.70 -26.31
CA ASP A 552 -6.44 -29.65 -27.14
C ASP A 552 -5.45 -28.55 -26.71
N THR A 553 -5.74 -27.87 -25.62
CA THR A 553 -4.87 -26.86 -25.01
C THR A 553 -4.15 -27.45 -23.80
N LEU A 554 -2.85 -27.23 -23.69
CA LEU A 554 -2.07 -27.52 -22.50
C LEU A 554 -1.69 -26.23 -21.81
N TRP A 555 -2.05 -26.09 -20.54
CA TRP A 555 -1.56 -25.05 -19.66
C TRP A 555 -0.35 -25.55 -18.90
N ALA A 556 0.73 -24.78 -18.93
CA ALA A 556 2.00 -25.16 -18.31
C ALA A 556 2.52 -24.05 -17.41
N GLY A 557 2.56 -24.30 -16.10
CA GLY A 557 3.05 -23.39 -15.08
C GLY A 557 4.55 -23.53 -14.89
N THR A 558 5.32 -22.49 -15.17
CA THR A 558 6.78 -22.55 -15.18
C THR A 558 7.42 -22.01 -13.90
N TYR A 559 8.63 -22.43 -13.66
CA TYR A 559 9.44 -21.90 -12.57
C TYR A 559 10.13 -20.59 -13.00
N GLY A 560 9.48 -19.45 -12.73
CA GLY A 560 10.03 -18.11 -12.97
C GLY A 560 9.99 -17.57 -14.40
N ARG A 561 9.09 -18.13 -15.27
CA ARG A 561 8.84 -17.61 -16.62
C ARG A 561 7.35 -17.40 -16.93
N GLY A 562 6.50 -17.45 -15.92
CA GLY A 562 5.06 -17.25 -16.05
C GLY A 562 4.30 -18.49 -16.56
N LEU A 563 3.10 -18.25 -17.07
CA LEU A 563 2.18 -19.28 -17.56
C LEU A 563 2.26 -19.40 -19.08
N TYR A 564 2.42 -20.62 -19.55
CA TYR A 564 2.45 -20.97 -20.97
C TYR A 564 1.11 -21.61 -21.34
N ARG A 565 0.48 -21.11 -22.38
CA ARG A 565 -0.63 -21.71 -23.06
C ARG A 565 -0.14 -22.35 -24.36
N VAL A 566 -0.36 -23.63 -24.54
CA VAL A 566 0.05 -24.41 -25.72
C VAL A 566 -1.22 -24.89 -26.41
N ASP A 567 -1.66 -24.18 -27.44
CA ASP A 567 -2.82 -24.53 -28.25
C ASP A 567 -2.45 -25.54 -29.33
N ASN A 568 -3.44 -26.38 -29.71
CA ASN A 568 -3.21 -27.46 -30.67
C ASN A 568 -2.04 -28.37 -30.26
N CYS A 569 -1.97 -28.69 -28.97
CA CYS A 569 -0.80 -29.35 -28.38
C CYS A 569 -0.53 -30.75 -28.99
N LEU A 570 -1.52 -31.40 -29.55
CA LEU A 570 -1.39 -32.69 -30.25
C LEU A 570 -0.81 -32.55 -31.67
N SER A 571 -0.69 -31.35 -32.23
CA SER A 571 -0.10 -31.09 -33.55
C SER A 571 1.44 -31.18 -33.53
N GLU A 572 2.07 -31.21 -34.73
CA GLU A 572 3.51 -31.14 -34.84
C GLU A 572 4.06 -29.73 -34.55
N THR A 573 3.23 -28.69 -34.73
CA THR A 573 3.56 -27.28 -34.53
C THR A 573 2.52 -26.60 -33.64
N PRO A 574 2.60 -26.78 -32.32
CA PRO A 574 1.69 -26.13 -31.39
C PRO A 574 1.95 -24.62 -31.35
N GLU A 575 0.89 -23.85 -31.09
CA GLU A 575 0.98 -22.41 -30.86
C GLU A 575 1.21 -22.13 -29.38
N ILE A 576 2.15 -21.23 -29.05
CA ILE A 576 2.52 -20.93 -27.66
C ILE A 576 2.26 -19.46 -27.36
N THR A 577 1.44 -19.22 -26.33
CA THR A 577 1.21 -17.90 -25.75
C THR A 577 1.75 -17.87 -24.32
N VAL A 578 2.37 -16.77 -23.89
CA VAL A 578 2.96 -16.64 -22.55
C VAL A 578 2.32 -15.48 -21.81
N TYR A 579 1.89 -15.74 -20.57
CA TYR A 579 1.35 -14.75 -19.65
C TYR A 579 2.35 -14.48 -18.52
N SER A 580 2.43 -13.22 -18.09
CA SER A 580 3.35 -12.73 -17.07
C SER A 580 2.66 -11.78 -16.10
N GLU A 581 3.38 -11.18 -15.18
CA GLU A 581 2.85 -10.14 -14.28
C GLU A 581 2.28 -8.93 -15.04
N LYS A 582 2.79 -8.64 -16.23
CA LYS A 582 2.26 -7.57 -17.10
C LYS A 582 0.85 -7.85 -17.61
N ASP A 583 0.49 -9.11 -17.67
CA ASP A 583 -0.82 -9.58 -18.11
C ASP A 583 -1.78 -9.77 -16.91
N GLY A 584 -1.31 -9.48 -15.68
CA GLY A 584 -2.09 -9.53 -14.45
C GLY A 584 -1.84 -10.73 -13.55
N LEU A 585 -0.85 -11.60 -13.85
CA LEU A 585 -0.46 -12.68 -12.94
C LEU A 585 0.08 -12.11 -11.62
N ALA A 586 -0.23 -12.78 -10.52
CA ALA A 586 0.25 -12.43 -9.19
C ALA A 586 1.77 -12.59 -9.06
N ASP A 587 2.33 -13.62 -9.73
CA ASP A 587 3.77 -13.90 -9.77
C ASP A 587 4.06 -14.83 -10.96
N ILE A 588 5.32 -14.81 -11.45
CA ILE A 588 5.78 -15.66 -12.56
C ILE A 588 6.24 -17.05 -12.12
N GLN A 589 6.34 -17.30 -10.79
CA GLN A 589 6.61 -18.62 -10.23
C GLN A 589 5.31 -19.37 -10.00
N ILE A 590 4.88 -20.17 -10.97
CA ILE A 590 3.63 -20.91 -10.89
C ILE A 590 3.84 -22.18 -10.08
N GLN A 591 3.05 -22.33 -9.02
CA GLN A 591 3.10 -23.50 -8.12
C GLN A 591 2.10 -24.59 -8.54
N GLY A 592 0.93 -24.21 -9.01
CA GLY A 592 -0.09 -25.17 -9.39
C GLY A 592 -1.14 -24.60 -10.33
N LEU A 593 -1.76 -25.47 -11.10
CA LEU A 593 -2.80 -25.14 -12.10
C LEU A 593 -4.03 -26.03 -11.92
N LEU A 594 -5.23 -25.45 -12.02
CA LEU A 594 -6.49 -26.18 -11.96
C LEU A 594 -7.48 -25.58 -12.96
N VAL A 595 -7.92 -26.37 -13.92
CA VAL A 595 -8.97 -26.00 -14.88
C VAL A 595 -10.34 -26.18 -14.23
N ASP A 596 -11.15 -25.13 -14.24
CA ASP A 596 -12.52 -25.07 -13.72
C ASP A 596 -13.47 -24.42 -14.74
N GLY A 597 -13.90 -25.18 -15.72
CA GLY A 597 -14.70 -24.68 -16.84
C GLY A 597 -13.96 -23.62 -17.64
N ILE A 598 -14.49 -22.39 -17.66
CA ILE A 598 -13.83 -21.25 -18.32
C ILE A 598 -12.73 -20.60 -17.47
N ASN A 599 -12.57 -21.04 -16.24
CA ASN A 599 -11.57 -20.46 -15.32
C ASN A 599 -10.37 -21.41 -15.23
N LEU A 600 -9.18 -20.84 -15.30
CA LEU A 600 -7.94 -21.47 -14.89
C LEU A 600 -7.48 -20.82 -13.58
N TRP A 601 -7.46 -21.61 -12.51
CA TRP A 601 -6.92 -21.18 -11.23
C TRP A 601 -5.43 -21.46 -11.18
N ILE A 602 -4.66 -20.46 -10.77
CA ILE A 602 -3.20 -20.42 -10.83
C ILE A 602 -2.68 -20.04 -9.47
N THR A 603 -2.08 -20.99 -8.75
CA THR A 603 -1.37 -20.68 -7.50
C THR A 603 0.07 -20.32 -7.78
N THR A 604 0.60 -19.33 -7.06
CA THR A 604 1.95 -18.81 -7.25
C THR A 604 2.70 -18.73 -5.93
N GLU A 605 3.97 -18.38 -5.95
CA GLU A 605 4.74 -18.13 -4.72
C GLU A 605 4.24 -16.86 -3.99
N ASN A 606 3.56 -15.94 -4.71
CA ASN A 606 3.09 -14.67 -4.16
C ASN A 606 1.66 -14.33 -4.60
N GLY A 607 0.69 -15.21 -4.32
CA GLY A 607 -0.74 -14.98 -4.54
C GLY A 607 -1.42 -16.00 -5.43
N LEU A 608 -2.74 -15.85 -5.55
CA LEU A 608 -3.61 -16.65 -6.38
C LEU A 608 -4.05 -15.82 -7.59
N SER A 609 -4.07 -16.41 -8.78
CA SER A 609 -4.64 -15.80 -9.98
C SER A 609 -5.73 -16.68 -10.58
N ARG A 610 -6.71 -16.04 -11.22
CA ARG A 610 -7.75 -16.68 -12.03
C ARG A 610 -7.65 -16.10 -13.44
N LEU A 611 -7.44 -16.94 -14.43
CA LEU A 611 -7.52 -16.58 -15.84
C LEU A 611 -8.87 -17.02 -16.39
N ASP A 612 -9.62 -16.11 -16.97
CA ASP A 612 -10.73 -16.44 -17.85
C ASP A 612 -10.17 -16.88 -19.21
N THR A 613 -10.33 -18.16 -19.53
CA THR A 613 -9.72 -18.77 -20.74
C THR A 613 -10.39 -18.33 -22.04
N GLN A 614 -11.60 -17.77 -21.99
CA GLN A 614 -12.35 -17.28 -23.16
C GLN A 614 -11.98 -15.83 -23.49
N VAL A 615 -11.89 -14.99 -22.48
CA VAL A 615 -11.61 -13.55 -22.64
C VAL A 615 -10.09 -13.28 -22.57
N GLY A 616 -9.33 -14.12 -21.87
CA GLY A 616 -7.90 -13.93 -21.64
C GLY A 616 -7.58 -12.96 -20.47
N GLU A 617 -8.57 -12.60 -19.67
CA GLU A 617 -8.42 -11.70 -18.54
C GLU A 617 -7.92 -12.44 -17.30
N ILE A 618 -6.89 -11.86 -16.64
CA ILE A 618 -6.32 -12.40 -15.39
C ILE A 618 -6.73 -11.53 -14.23
N THR A 619 -7.31 -12.16 -13.20
CA THR A 619 -7.62 -11.52 -11.91
C THR A 619 -6.79 -12.16 -10.81
N SER A 620 -6.05 -11.34 -10.06
CA SER A 620 -5.20 -11.82 -8.95
C SER A 620 -5.80 -11.51 -7.58
N PHE A 621 -5.57 -12.41 -6.61
CA PHE A 621 -6.12 -12.40 -5.26
C PHE A 621 -5.00 -12.47 -4.23
N GLY A 622 -5.17 -11.75 -3.12
CA GLY A 622 -4.21 -11.69 -2.03
C GLY A 622 -4.86 -11.73 -0.64
N ILE A 623 -4.12 -11.32 0.37
CA ILE A 623 -4.59 -11.25 1.77
C ILE A 623 -5.90 -10.44 1.89
N LYS A 624 -6.01 -9.36 1.13
CA LYS A 624 -7.20 -8.48 1.13
C LYS A 624 -8.46 -9.16 0.57
N ASP A 625 -8.28 -10.19 -0.24
CA ASP A 625 -9.38 -10.95 -0.82
C ASP A 625 -9.77 -12.15 0.07
N GLY A 626 -9.15 -12.27 1.25
CA GLY A 626 -9.43 -13.29 2.25
C GLY A 626 -8.42 -14.44 2.29
N LEU A 627 -7.33 -14.42 1.53
CA LEU A 627 -6.25 -15.40 1.68
C LEU A 627 -5.49 -15.15 2.99
N LYS A 628 -5.12 -16.22 3.69
CA LYS A 628 -4.32 -16.14 4.91
C LYS A 628 -2.82 -15.97 4.60
N SER A 629 -2.35 -16.63 3.56
CA SER A 629 -0.95 -16.58 3.11
C SER A 629 -0.90 -16.31 1.61
N MET A 630 0.17 -15.66 1.16
CA MET A 630 0.42 -15.45 -0.27
C MET A 630 1.17 -16.64 -0.89
N ALA A 631 1.88 -17.43 -0.09
CA ALA A 631 2.74 -18.50 -0.57
C ALA A 631 1.99 -19.83 -0.63
N PHE A 632 1.84 -20.35 -1.83
CA PHE A 632 1.25 -21.66 -2.10
C PHE A 632 2.32 -22.73 -2.23
N CYS A 633 1.93 -23.99 -2.03
CA CYS A 633 2.80 -25.12 -2.23
C CYS A 633 2.64 -25.71 -3.64
N GLU A 634 3.68 -26.43 -4.08
CA GLU A 634 3.72 -27.04 -5.41
C GLU A 634 2.57 -28.05 -5.60
N ASN A 635 1.85 -27.99 -6.71
CA ASN A 635 0.73 -28.86 -7.09
C ASN A 635 -0.34 -29.07 -5.99
N SER A 636 -0.48 -28.09 -5.10
CA SER A 636 -1.38 -28.18 -3.95
C SER A 636 -2.73 -27.50 -4.22
N LEU A 637 -3.45 -28.00 -5.22
CA LEU A 637 -4.84 -27.63 -5.54
C LEU A 637 -5.68 -28.86 -5.84
N ALA A 638 -6.95 -28.80 -5.44
CA ALA A 638 -7.93 -29.84 -5.82
C ALA A 638 -9.33 -29.23 -5.90
N LYS A 639 -10.22 -29.83 -6.72
CA LYS A 639 -11.60 -29.40 -6.88
C LYS A 639 -12.55 -30.52 -6.54
N GLY A 640 -13.47 -30.29 -5.61
CA GLY A 640 -14.55 -31.20 -5.25
C GLY A 640 -15.65 -31.25 -6.29
N SER A 641 -16.46 -32.31 -6.26
CA SER A 641 -17.60 -32.52 -7.14
C SER A 641 -18.65 -31.41 -7.01
N ASN A 642 -18.72 -30.76 -5.84
CA ASN A 642 -19.60 -29.62 -5.57
C ASN A 642 -19.04 -28.27 -6.08
N GLY A 643 -17.88 -28.28 -6.75
CA GLY A 643 -17.20 -27.09 -7.25
C GLY A 643 -16.37 -26.34 -6.22
N THR A 644 -16.24 -26.82 -4.99
CA THR A 644 -15.34 -26.26 -3.99
C THR A 644 -13.89 -26.51 -4.38
N ILE A 645 -13.06 -25.45 -4.33
CA ILE A 645 -11.63 -25.53 -4.63
C ILE A 645 -10.84 -25.45 -3.33
N TYR A 646 -9.94 -26.38 -3.17
CA TYR A 646 -9.03 -26.46 -2.03
C TYR A 646 -7.65 -26.00 -2.46
N LEU A 647 -7.01 -25.16 -1.64
CA LEU A 647 -5.76 -24.48 -1.94
C LEU A 647 -4.78 -24.70 -0.78
N GLY A 648 -3.72 -25.47 -1.00
CA GLY A 648 -2.69 -25.74 0.01
C GLY A 648 -1.64 -24.65 0.08
N GLN A 649 -1.42 -24.15 1.27
CA GLN A 649 -0.48 -23.07 1.56
C GLN A 649 0.62 -23.58 2.50
N LYS A 650 1.71 -22.81 2.61
CA LYS A 650 2.77 -23.07 3.61
C LYS A 650 2.24 -22.99 5.05
N GLU A 651 1.13 -22.26 5.26
CA GLU A 651 0.54 -21.99 6.57
C GLU A 651 -0.83 -22.67 6.81
N GLY A 652 -1.28 -23.59 5.95
CA GLY A 652 -2.55 -24.29 6.09
C GLY A 652 -3.31 -24.50 4.80
N LEU A 653 -4.63 -24.69 4.94
CA LEU A 653 -5.56 -24.93 3.84
C LEU A 653 -6.51 -23.75 3.67
N SER A 654 -6.59 -23.20 2.48
CA SER A 654 -7.65 -22.29 2.07
C SER A 654 -8.68 -23.02 1.22
N ILE A 655 -9.95 -22.77 1.48
CA ILE A 655 -11.08 -23.39 0.77
C ILE A 655 -11.85 -22.28 0.08
N LEU A 656 -11.94 -22.35 -1.25
CA LEU A 656 -12.67 -21.41 -2.08
C LEU A 656 -14.01 -22.02 -2.44
N ARG A 657 -15.11 -21.38 -2.08
CA ARG A 657 -16.46 -21.87 -2.35
C ARG A 657 -16.81 -21.80 -3.84
N SER A 658 -17.68 -22.72 -4.27
CA SER A 658 -18.26 -22.73 -5.62
C SER A 658 -18.98 -21.41 -5.90
N GLY A 659 -18.82 -20.89 -7.14
CA GLY A 659 -19.48 -19.66 -7.57
C GLY A 659 -18.82 -18.38 -7.06
N TYR A 660 -17.53 -18.45 -6.70
CA TYR A 660 -16.78 -17.25 -6.30
C TYR A 660 -16.90 -16.14 -7.34
N VAL A 661 -17.52 -15.06 -6.93
CA VAL A 661 -17.55 -13.79 -7.67
C VAL A 661 -16.81 -12.77 -6.81
N ARG A 662 -15.85 -12.08 -7.39
CA ARG A 662 -15.16 -10.98 -6.69
C ARG A 662 -16.20 -9.95 -6.25
N ALA A 663 -16.28 -9.65 -4.97
CA ALA A 663 -17.18 -8.62 -4.47
C ALA A 663 -16.80 -7.28 -5.10
N GLU A 664 -17.71 -6.71 -5.90
CA GLU A 664 -17.56 -5.32 -6.34
C GLU A 664 -17.64 -4.40 -5.12
N TYR A 665 -16.57 -3.70 -4.83
CA TYR A 665 -16.55 -2.69 -3.77
C TYR A 665 -17.32 -1.46 -4.27
N GLY A 666 -18.58 -1.34 -3.85
CA GLY A 666 -19.61 -0.56 -4.50
C GLY A 666 -19.69 0.94 -4.24
N ASN A 667 -18.66 1.67 -3.85
CA ASN A 667 -18.72 3.13 -3.86
C ASN A 667 -17.59 3.69 -4.73
N LYS A 668 -17.95 4.62 -5.63
CA LYS A 668 -16.95 5.39 -6.36
C LYS A 668 -16.06 6.11 -5.34
N PRO A 669 -14.74 6.05 -5.49
CA PRO A 669 -13.85 6.80 -4.61
C PRO A 669 -14.10 8.29 -4.78
N ASP A 670 -14.15 9.04 -3.69
CA ASP A 670 -14.20 10.51 -3.74
C ASP A 670 -12.81 11.04 -3.36
N ILE A 671 -12.07 11.52 -4.35
CA ILE A 671 -10.68 11.95 -4.13
C ILE A 671 -10.66 13.29 -3.43
N ALA A 672 -10.18 13.31 -2.19
CA ALA A 672 -9.91 14.50 -1.41
C ALA A 672 -8.40 14.79 -1.35
N ILE A 673 -7.99 16.00 -1.72
CA ILE A 673 -6.60 16.45 -1.49
C ILE A 673 -6.54 16.99 -0.06
N THR A 674 -5.86 16.26 0.82
CA THR A 674 -5.92 16.46 2.27
C THR A 674 -4.90 17.44 2.82
N GLY A 675 -3.75 17.58 2.16
CA GLY A 675 -2.68 18.46 2.58
C GLY A 675 -1.41 18.32 1.75
N TYR A 676 -0.34 18.95 2.21
CA TYR A 676 0.98 18.77 1.61
C TYR A 676 2.08 18.95 2.64
N TYR A 677 3.20 18.30 2.41
CA TYR A 677 4.45 18.57 3.11
C TYR A 677 5.34 19.51 2.30
N ALA A 678 5.92 20.50 2.96
CA ALA A 678 6.96 21.32 2.41
C ALA A 678 8.09 21.40 3.45
N ASN A 679 9.29 20.92 3.10
CA ASN A 679 10.44 20.81 4.02
C ASN A 679 10.06 20.11 5.34
N ASP A 680 9.41 18.94 5.25
CA ASP A 680 8.93 18.12 6.38
C ASP A 680 7.83 18.75 7.26
N ILE A 681 7.35 19.95 6.91
CA ILE A 681 6.24 20.59 7.62
C ILE A 681 4.93 20.27 6.89
N PHE A 682 3.98 19.69 7.61
CA PHE A 682 2.66 19.42 7.09
C PHE A 682 1.80 20.70 7.05
N HIS A 683 1.16 20.95 5.92
CA HIS A 683 0.20 22.02 5.70
C HIS A 683 -1.14 21.41 5.34
N ASN A 684 -2.14 21.63 6.18
CA ASN A 684 -3.50 21.24 5.87
C ASN A 684 -4.05 22.13 4.73
N LEU A 685 -4.91 21.56 3.88
CA LEU A 685 -5.58 22.28 2.81
C LEU A 685 -7.08 22.33 3.06
N SER A 686 -7.63 23.55 3.10
CA SER A 686 -9.07 23.74 3.01
C SER A 686 -9.58 23.49 1.58
N SER A 687 -10.88 23.32 1.43
CA SER A 687 -11.49 23.14 0.09
C SER A 687 -11.19 24.27 -0.89
N SER A 688 -11.08 25.50 -0.38
CA SER A 688 -10.86 26.75 -1.15
C SER A 688 -9.39 27.10 -1.38
N ASP A 689 -8.46 26.54 -0.59
CA ASP A 689 -7.06 26.95 -0.63
C ASP A 689 -6.30 26.40 -1.84
N ALA A 690 -5.46 27.25 -2.40
CA ALA A 690 -4.44 26.81 -3.35
C ALA A 690 -3.21 26.27 -2.61
N VAL A 691 -2.65 25.20 -3.11
CA VAL A 691 -1.36 24.69 -2.65
C VAL A 691 -0.29 25.74 -2.90
N ARG A 692 0.45 26.13 -1.87
CA ARG A 692 1.51 27.15 -1.96
C ARG A 692 2.86 26.53 -1.67
N LYS A 693 3.75 26.62 -2.63
CA LYS A 693 5.13 26.10 -2.54
C LYS A 693 6.12 27.18 -2.91
N ASP A 694 7.27 27.21 -2.26
CA ASP A 694 8.41 27.98 -2.75
C ASP A 694 9.23 27.13 -3.73
N GLU A 695 9.76 27.71 -4.80
CA GLU A 695 10.58 27.00 -5.80
C GLU A 695 11.86 26.41 -5.16
N ALA A 696 12.27 26.94 -4.03
CA ALA A 696 13.43 26.48 -3.27
C ALA A 696 13.14 25.24 -2.41
N ASP A 697 11.86 24.89 -2.17
CA ASP A 697 11.49 23.72 -1.40
C ASP A 697 11.84 22.47 -2.20
N TYR A 698 12.70 21.61 -1.66
CA TYR A 698 13.18 20.41 -2.33
C TYR A 698 12.33 19.17 -2.02
N ASP A 699 11.72 19.12 -0.81
CA ASP A 699 10.82 18.03 -0.41
C ASP A 699 9.38 18.52 -0.43
N PHE A 700 8.73 18.32 -1.55
CA PHE A 700 7.31 18.66 -1.69
C PHE A 700 6.50 17.42 -2.00
N VAL A 701 5.63 17.06 -1.05
CA VAL A 701 4.77 15.89 -1.15
C VAL A 701 3.32 16.32 -1.00
N LEU A 702 2.50 16.10 -2.01
CA LEU A 702 1.06 16.32 -1.95
C LEU A 702 0.38 15.05 -1.42
N LYS A 703 -0.50 15.20 -0.44
CA LYS A 703 -1.32 14.12 0.11
C LYS A 703 -2.74 14.18 -0.44
N PHE A 704 -3.28 13.02 -0.74
CA PHE A 704 -4.68 12.84 -1.09
C PHE A 704 -5.21 11.53 -0.48
N SER A 705 -6.51 11.41 -0.40
CA SER A 705 -7.20 10.19 0.02
C SER A 705 -8.44 9.99 -0.83
N ASP A 706 -8.87 8.77 -1.00
CA ASP A 706 -10.16 8.42 -1.60
C ASP A 706 -11.28 8.26 -0.56
N LEU A 707 -10.96 8.48 0.72
CA LEU A 707 -11.87 8.38 1.87
C LEU A 707 -12.70 7.08 1.89
N SER A 708 -12.22 6.04 1.22
CA SER A 708 -12.90 4.74 1.19
C SER A 708 -12.56 3.88 2.41
N TYR A 709 -11.49 4.22 3.13
CA TYR A 709 -10.95 3.50 4.29
C TYR A 709 -10.66 2.01 4.05
N SER A 710 -10.76 1.59 2.81
CA SER A 710 -10.39 0.25 2.34
C SER A 710 -9.45 0.40 1.16
N ARG A 711 -8.22 -0.11 1.28
CA ARG A 711 -7.30 -0.13 0.14
C ARG A 711 -7.88 -1.04 -0.94
N ARG A 712 -8.15 -0.46 -2.11
CA ARG A 712 -8.67 -1.17 -3.27
C ARG A 712 -7.53 -1.51 -4.21
N SER A 713 -7.30 -2.79 -4.45
CA SER A 713 -6.28 -3.27 -5.38
C SER A 713 -6.67 -3.14 -6.86
N ASP A 714 -7.93 -2.80 -7.10
CA ASP A 714 -8.54 -2.64 -8.43
C ASP A 714 -8.50 -1.21 -8.94
N ILE A 715 -8.04 -0.25 -8.13
CA ILE A 715 -7.95 1.16 -8.50
C ILE A 715 -6.49 1.57 -8.61
N THR A 716 -6.18 2.23 -9.70
CA THR A 716 -4.90 2.91 -9.92
C THR A 716 -5.11 4.41 -9.88
N TYR A 717 -4.24 5.12 -9.17
CA TYR A 717 -4.27 6.58 -9.15
C TYR A 717 -3.27 7.14 -10.16
N GLU A 718 -3.69 8.15 -10.88
CA GLU A 718 -2.85 8.86 -11.83
C GLU A 718 -2.87 10.36 -11.54
N CYS A 719 -1.76 11.02 -11.75
CA CYS A 719 -1.64 12.46 -11.57
C CYS A 719 -1.01 13.15 -12.77
N ARG A 720 -1.26 14.46 -12.88
CA ARG A 720 -0.58 15.38 -13.80
C ARG A 720 -0.60 16.81 -13.30
N VAL A 721 0.39 17.59 -13.71
CA VAL A 721 0.51 19.02 -13.37
C VAL A 721 0.38 19.87 -14.64
N LEU A 722 -0.74 20.54 -14.80
CA LEU A 722 -0.98 21.41 -15.94
C LEU A 722 -0.37 22.82 -15.73
N PRO A 723 0.21 23.48 -16.75
CA PRO A 723 0.39 23.02 -18.14
C PRO A 723 1.69 22.23 -18.39
N MET A 724 2.39 21.76 -17.35
CA MET A 724 3.70 21.13 -17.46
C MET A 724 3.61 19.74 -18.10
N ASP A 725 2.67 18.94 -17.63
CA ASP A 725 2.45 17.57 -18.09
C ASP A 725 1.33 17.52 -19.13
N LYS A 726 1.56 16.81 -20.23
CA LYS A 726 0.53 16.53 -21.24
C LYS A 726 -0.21 15.23 -20.95
N ASN A 727 0.50 14.24 -20.43
CA ASN A 727 0.00 12.90 -20.17
C ASN A 727 -0.22 12.67 -18.67
N TRP A 728 -1.04 11.69 -18.34
CA TRP A 728 -1.21 11.18 -17.00
C TRP A 728 -0.04 10.26 -16.62
N SER A 729 0.42 10.35 -15.40
CA SER A 729 1.47 9.50 -14.83
C SER A 729 0.91 8.71 -13.64
N PRO A 730 1.18 7.42 -13.52
CA PRO A 730 0.72 6.63 -12.38
C PRO A 730 1.36 7.14 -11.09
N VAL A 731 0.59 7.14 -10.01
CA VAL A 731 1.10 7.37 -8.66
C VAL A 731 1.73 6.06 -8.17
N PHE A 732 3.02 6.10 -7.81
CA PHE A 732 3.76 4.91 -7.41
C PHE A 732 3.14 4.22 -6.19
N GLU A 733 3.15 2.89 -6.18
CA GLU A 733 2.74 2.00 -5.07
C GLU A 733 1.27 2.13 -4.64
N ASN A 734 0.36 2.62 -5.50
CA ASN A 734 -1.02 2.96 -5.10
C ASN A 734 -1.07 3.80 -3.82
N GLY A 735 -0.04 4.62 -3.62
CA GLY A 735 0.13 5.48 -2.45
C GLY A 735 -0.81 6.66 -2.49
N THR A 736 -1.06 7.23 -1.33
CA THR A 736 -1.81 8.47 -1.12
C THR A 736 -0.93 9.72 -1.20
N HIS A 737 0.29 9.55 -1.72
CA HIS A 737 1.32 10.59 -1.75
C HIS A 737 1.84 10.81 -3.17
N ILE A 738 1.96 12.07 -3.58
CA ILE A 738 2.58 12.45 -4.84
C ILE A 738 3.83 13.26 -4.52
N ILE A 739 5.00 12.72 -4.86
CA ILE A 739 6.28 13.39 -4.68
C ILE A 739 6.57 14.19 -5.94
N PHE A 740 6.66 15.48 -5.81
CA PHE A 740 7.00 16.35 -6.92
C PHE A 740 8.51 16.67 -6.92
N GLY A 741 9.12 16.50 -8.07
CA GLY A 741 10.45 17.03 -8.32
C GLY A 741 10.48 18.56 -8.38
N HIS A 742 11.50 19.11 -9.01
CA HIS A 742 11.63 20.56 -9.16
C HIS A 742 10.53 21.12 -10.07
N ILE A 743 9.63 21.95 -9.50
CA ILE A 743 8.61 22.70 -10.25
C ILE A 743 9.06 24.18 -10.32
N PRO A 744 9.25 24.74 -11.51
CA PRO A 744 9.61 26.17 -11.67
C PRO A 744 8.55 27.11 -11.10
N GLY A 745 8.96 28.33 -10.74
CA GLY A 745 8.02 29.33 -10.25
C GLY A 745 6.92 29.64 -11.28
N GLY A 746 5.64 29.54 -10.85
CA GLY A 746 4.49 29.71 -11.74
C GLY A 746 3.16 29.35 -11.09
N LYS A 747 2.11 29.37 -11.90
CA LYS A 747 0.76 28.92 -11.52
C LYS A 747 0.46 27.64 -12.27
N TYR A 748 0.06 26.60 -11.52
CA TYR A 748 -0.20 25.26 -12.03
C TYR A 748 -1.55 24.77 -11.51
N ARG A 749 -2.02 23.64 -12.06
CA ARG A 749 -3.16 22.88 -11.56
C ARG A 749 -2.73 21.41 -11.46
N VAL A 750 -2.81 20.87 -10.27
CA VAL A 750 -2.60 19.45 -10.05
C VAL A 750 -3.93 18.74 -10.23
N GLN A 751 -3.95 17.73 -11.05
CA GLN A 751 -5.10 16.86 -11.27
C GLN A 751 -4.74 15.44 -10.85
N ILE A 752 -5.64 14.80 -10.10
CA ILE A 752 -5.53 13.41 -9.65
C ILE A 752 -6.80 12.71 -10.10
N ARG A 753 -6.67 11.51 -10.65
CA ARG A 753 -7.81 10.67 -10.99
C ARG A 753 -7.63 9.24 -10.49
N ALA A 754 -8.73 8.62 -10.13
CA ALA A 754 -8.82 7.19 -9.87
C ALA A 754 -9.30 6.48 -11.13
N VAL A 755 -8.61 5.46 -11.55
CA VAL A 755 -8.88 4.70 -12.77
C VAL A 755 -9.03 3.22 -12.37
N ASP A 756 -10.05 2.56 -12.89
CA ASP A 756 -10.19 1.12 -12.74
C ASP A 756 -9.22 0.34 -13.64
N ARG A 757 -9.24 -0.98 -13.57
CA ARG A 757 -8.38 -1.85 -14.39
C ARG A 757 -8.67 -1.75 -15.89
N GLU A 758 -9.88 -1.35 -16.25
CA GLU A 758 -10.32 -1.21 -17.64
C GLU A 758 -9.93 0.16 -18.23
N GLY A 759 -9.33 1.04 -17.42
CA GLY A 759 -8.95 2.39 -17.81
C GLY A 759 -10.07 3.42 -17.70
N SER A 760 -11.23 3.06 -17.11
CA SER A 760 -12.34 3.97 -16.90
C SER A 760 -12.08 4.90 -15.71
N VAL A 761 -12.37 6.18 -15.87
CA VAL A 761 -12.19 7.16 -14.79
C VAL A 761 -13.34 7.07 -13.80
N LEU A 762 -13.05 6.67 -12.57
CA LEU A 762 -14.02 6.56 -11.48
C LEU A 762 -14.31 7.91 -10.83
N SER A 763 -13.26 8.68 -10.55
CA SER A 763 -13.35 10.03 -9.97
C SER A 763 -12.12 10.85 -10.31
N GLN A 764 -12.23 12.18 -10.18
CA GLN A 764 -11.13 13.10 -10.43
C GLN A 764 -11.21 14.29 -9.49
N ALA A 765 -10.07 14.70 -8.94
CA ALA A 765 -9.90 15.92 -8.15
C ALA A 765 -8.91 16.87 -8.83
N GLU A 766 -9.11 18.17 -8.63
CA GLU A 766 -8.22 19.22 -9.12
C GLU A 766 -7.93 20.24 -8.04
N LYS A 767 -6.67 20.70 -7.96
CA LYS A 767 -6.26 21.75 -7.03
C LYS A 767 -5.28 22.72 -7.68
N ALA A 768 -5.45 24.00 -7.39
CA ALA A 768 -4.52 25.03 -7.83
C ALA A 768 -3.18 24.92 -7.05
N LEU A 769 -2.07 24.99 -7.78
CA LEU A 769 -0.71 25.00 -7.22
C LEU A 769 0.00 26.29 -7.61
N GLN A 770 0.42 27.07 -6.62
CA GLN A 770 1.18 28.31 -6.80
C GLN A 770 2.62 28.12 -6.32
N VAL A 771 3.56 28.12 -7.23
CA VAL A 771 4.98 28.04 -6.92
C VAL A 771 5.59 29.43 -6.97
N LYS A 772 6.07 29.92 -5.81
CA LYS A 772 6.73 31.22 -5.72
C LYS A 772 8.16 31.09 -6.24
N PRO A 773 8.56 31.91 -7.23
CA PRO A 773 9.92 31.85 -7.76
C PRO A 773 10.95 32.28 -6.71
N VAL A 774 12.15 31.71 -6.78
CA VAL A 774 13.31 32.11 -5.95
C VAL A 774 13.63 33.59 -6.13
N LEU A 775 14.20 34.19 -5.10
CA LEU A 775 14.43 35.65 -4.98
C LEU A 775 15.07 36.25 -6.23
N PHE A 776 16.09 35.62 -6.80
CA PHE A 776 16.82 36.15 -7.98
C PHE A 776 16.04 36.00 -9.30
N LYS A 777 14.97 35.20 -9.36
CA LYS A 777 14.06 35.15 -10.52
C LYS A 777 12.94 36.18 -10.44
N ARG A 778 12.70 36.81 -9.29
CA ARG A 778 11.65 37.82 -9.12
C ARG A 778 12.02 39.11 -9.86
N TRP A 779 11.09 39.68 -10.63
CA TRP A 779 11.34 40.85 -11.49
C TRP A 779 11.87 42.05 -10.70
N TRP A 780 11.36 42.34 -9.51
CA TRP A 780 11.79 43.42 -8.67
C TRP A 780 13.23 43.23 -8.14
N PHE A 781 13.63 42.00 -7.85
CA PHE A 781 14.99 41.68 -7.43
C PHE A 781 16.00 41.87 -8.55
N ARG A 782 15.62 41.51 -9.79
CA ARG A 782 16.42 41.80 -10.99
C ARG A 782 16.55 43.30 -11.21
N LEU A 783 15.48 44.07 -10.96
CA LEU A 783 15.54 45.55 -10.99
C LEU A 783 16.49 46.10 -9.93
N ILE A 784 16.48 45.59 -8.71
CA ILE A 784 17.42 45.98 -7.66
C ILE A 784 18.85 45.69 -8.10
N ILE A 785 19.15 44.51 -8.65
CA ILE A 785 20.50 44.21 -9.15
C ILE A 785 20.90 45.18 -10.26
N ILE A 786 20.02 45.48 -11.21
CA ILE A 786 20.29 46.46 -12.27
C ILE A 786 20.56 47.83 -11.67
N LEU A 787 19.78 48.27 -10.67
CA LEU A 787 19.98 49.55 -9.99
C LEU A 787 21.33 49.59 -9.24
N ILE A 788 21.69 48.48 -8.61
CA ILE A 788 23.00 48.33 -7.93
C ILE A 788 24.15 48.43 -8.95
N ILE A 789 23.99 47.74 -10.10
CA ILE A 789 24.99 47.81 -11.18
C ILE A 789 25.10 49.26 -11.71
N ILE A 790 23.96 49.92 -11.93
CA ILE A 790 23.94 51.33 -12.36
C ILE A 790 24.60 52.21 -11.30
N LEU A 791 24.28 52.01 -10.03
CA LEU A 791 24.88 52.76 -8.90
C LEU A 791 26.40 52.58 -8.87
N ILE A 792 26.86 51.30 -9.01
CA ILE A 792 28.30 51.01 -9.06
C ILE A 792 28.94 51.70 -10.27
N ALA A 793 28.29 51.64 -11.46
CA ALA A 793 28.79 52.35 -12.62
C ALA A 793 28.82 53.88 -12.44
N CYS A 794 27.80 54.48 -11.82
CA CYS A 794 27.80 55.90 -11.46
C CYS A 794 28.92 56.21 -10.46
N LEU A 795 29.14 55.39 -9.46
CA LEU A 795 30.25 55.56 -8.50
C LEU A 795 31.63 55.48 -9.19
N VAL A 796 31.79 54.53 -10.09
CA VAL A 796 33.03 54.39 -10.87
C VAL A 796 33.24 55.61 -11.76
N ILE A 797 32.19 56.07 -12.44
CA ILE A 797 32.26 57.32 -13.24
C ILE A 797 32.54 58.51 -12.37
N TYR A 798 31.90 58.61 -11.19
CA TYR A 798 32.18 59.69 -10.24
C TYR A 798 33.64 59.66 -9.74
N TRP A 799 34.16 58.53 -9.34
CA TRP A 799 35.55 58.34 -8.93
C TRP A 799 36.51 58.65 -10.08
N TYR A 800 36.16 58.16 -11.30
CA TYR A 800 36.96 58.48 -12.49
C TYR A 800 36.98 60.00 -12.79
N THR A 801 35.81 60.65 -12.71
CA THR A 801 35.72 62.11 -12.91
C THR A 801 36.49 62.87 -11.81
N GLN A 802 36.42 62.46 -10.57
CA GLN A 802 37.22 63.03 -9.49
C GLN A 802 38.70 62.82 -9.70
N TYR A 803 39.08 61.59 -10.12
CA TYR A 803 40.48 61.28 -10.48
C TYR A 803 40.98 62.19 -11.63
N VAL A 804 40.22 62.28 -12.69
CA VAL A 804 40.55 63.16 -13.83
C VAL A 804 40.58 64.62 -13.43
N ASN A 805 39.66 65.07 -12.57
CA ASN A 805 39.66 66.47 -12.09
C ASN A 805 40.84 66.77 -11.19
N ARG A 806 41.22 65.80 -10.27
CA ARG A 806 42.45 65.93 -9.47
C ARG A 806 43.70 65.93 -10.37
N SER A 807 43.73 65.09 -11.38
CA SER A 807 44.85 65.08 -12.33
C SER A 807 44.91 66.34 -13.14
N ARG A 808 43.77 66.94 -13.54
CA ARG A 808 43.72 68.25 -14.21
C ARG A 808 44.17 69.38 -13.30
N ILE A 809 43.76 69.33 -12.04
CA ILE A 809 44.21 70.36 -11.05
C ILE A 809 45.76 70.29 -10.82
N LEU A 810 46.26 69.03 -10.67
CA LEU A 810 47.71 68.82 -10.53
C LEU A 810 48.46 69.25 -11.81
N LEU A 811 47.90 68.92 -13.00
CA LEU A 811 48.52 69.36 -14.25
C LEU A 811 48.48 70.87 -14.40
N ARG A 812 47.35 71.52 -13.96
CA ARG A 812 47.27 72.99 -14.01
C ARG A 812 48.26 73.56 -13.04
N GLN A 813 48.42 73.03 -11.82
CA GLN A 813 49.39 73.44 -10.88
C GLN A 813 50.83 73.28 -11.43
N GLU A 814 51.09 72.19 -12.10
CA GLU A 814 52.38 71.96 -12.77
C GLU A 814 52.61 72.89 -13.95
N VAL A 815 51.55 73.12 -14.80
CA VAL A 815 51.59 74.08 -15.93
C VAL A 815 51.81 75.50 -15.38
N ASP A 816 51.11 75.91 -14.30
CA ASP A 816 51.28 77.21 -13.70
C ASP A 816 52.69 77.32 -13.11
N ARG A 817 53.23 76.26 -12.50
CA ARG A 817 54.58 76.22 -12.02
C ARG A 817 55.59 76.26 -13.16
N GLN A 818 55.34 75.51 -14.23
CA GLN A 818 56.20 75.55 -15.43
C GLN A 818 56.09 76.86 -16.15
N THR A 819 54.94 77.51 -16.21
CA THR A 819 54.73 78.83 -16.81
C THR A 819 55.42 79.85 -16.01
N LYS A 820 55.46 79.71 -14.72
CA LYS A 820 56.25 80.65 -13.81
C LYS A 820 57.75 80.48 -14.03
N ILE A 821 58.20 79.24 -14.13
CA ILE A 821 59.60 78.93 -14.44
C ILE A 821 59.97 79.37 -15.86
N LEU A 822 59.05 79.23 -16.81
CA LEU A 822 59.23 79.63 -18.21
C LEU A 822 59.34 81.16 -18.31
N ASN A 823 58.47 81.89 -17.56
CA ASN A 823 58.53 83.34 -17.51
C ASN A 823 59.82 83.85 -16.84
N ASP A 824 60.32 83.13 -15.83
CA ASP A 824 61.61 83.45 -15.22
C ASP A 824 62.77 83.04 -16.13
N GLN A 825 62.66 81.98 -16.86
CA GLN A 825 63.59 81.52 -17.93
C GLN A 825 63.51 82.42 -19.19
N LYS A 826 62.36 82.97 -19.53
CA LYS A 826 62.23 83.88 -20.63
C LYS A 826 62.98 85.18 -20.40
N LYS A 827 62.95 85.67 -19.14
CA LYS A 827 63.79 86.82 -18.70
C LYS A 827 65.26 86.52 -18.71
N GLU A 828 65.64 85.25 -18.55
CA GLU A 828 67.01 84.79 -18.63
C GLU A 828 67.43 84.45 -20.07
N LEU A 829 66.49 83.95 -20.92
CA LEU A 829 66.75 83.63 -22.30
C LEU A 829 66.82 84.88 -23.19
N GLU A 830 66.07 85.96 -22.87
CA GLU A 830 66.28 87.24 -23.59
C GLU A 830 67.73 87.79 -23.36
N ARG A 831 68.39 87.30 -22.30
CA ARG A 831 69.74 87.55 -22.09
C ARG A 831 70.74 86.60 -22.75
N LYS A 832 70.29 85.44 -23.18
CA LYS A 832 71.11 84.36 -23.82
C LYS A 832 70.80 84.14 -25.36
N ALA A 833 69.83 84.84 -25.85
CA ALA A 833 69.43 84.73 -27.26
C ALA A 833 70.44 85.30 -28.27
N ALA A 834 71.58 85.82 -27.72
CA ALA A 834 72.67 86.26 -28.55
C ALA A 834 73.71 85.15 -28.80
N GLU A 835 73.59 84.02 -28.15
CA GLU A 835 74.68 83.00 -28.07
C GLU A 835 74.31 81.61 -28.69
N LEU A 836 73.09 81.41 -29.17
CA LEU A 836 72.65 80.03 -29.59
C LEU A 836 72.09 79.95 -30.95
N SER A 837 72.85 80.47 -31.96
CA SER A 837 72.58 80.20 -33.36
C SER A 837 73.25 78.88 -33.88
N GLU A 838 73.77 78.07 -33.04
CA GLU A 838 74.66 77.00 -33.54
C GLU A 838 74.30 75.60 -33.01
N GLN A 839 73.20 75.41 -32.35
CA GLN A 839 72.82 74.05 -31.82
C GLN A 839 71.52 73.39 -32.39
N ASN A 840 70.97 73.82 -33.52
CA ASN A 840 69.77 73.28 -34.10
C ASN A 840 69.95 72.01 -34.95
N ALA A 841 71.09 71.32 -34.84
CA ALA A 841 71.38 70.09 -35.64
C ALA A 841 71.30 68.74 -34.87
N LEU A 842 70.97 68.76 -33.55
CA LEU A 842 71.12 67.53 -32.73
C LEU A 842 69.82 67.02 -32.16
N LEU A 843 68.68 67.59 -32.40
CA LEU A 843 67.33 67.19 -31.81
C LEU A 843 66.44 66.34 -32.70
N GLN A 844 66.90 66.10 -33.90
CA GLN A 844 66.13 65.29 -34.86
C GLN A 844 66.35 63.72 -34.75
N LYS A 845 67.35 63.35 -33.93
CA LYS A 845 67.73 61.91 -33.80
C LYS A 845 67.16 61.21 -32.57
N GLN A 846 66.51 61.91 -31.66
CA GLN A 846 65.97 61.30 -30.42
C GLN A 846 64.52 60.83 -30.51
N ASN A 847 63.72 61.28 -31.49
CA ASN A 847 62.29 60.87 -31.62
C ASN A 847 62.06 59.53 -32.37
N GLU A 848 63.08 59.00 -33.00
CA GLU A 848 62.99 57.64 -33.66
C GLU A 848 63.27 56.52 -32.68
N MET A 849 63.84 56.75 -31.47
CA MET A 849 64.21 55.69 -30.56
C MET A 849 63.06 55.29 -29.57
N ILE A 850 62.03 56.14 -29.38
CA ILE A 850 60.90 55.86 -28.45
C ILE A 850 59.81 55.01 -29.12
N ALA A 851 59.67 55.09 -30.47
CA ALA A 851 58.69 54.29 -31.22
C ALA A 851 59.12 52.84 -31.34
N SER A 852 60.45 52.54 -31.30
CA SER A 852 60.98 51.17 -31.42
C SER A 852 60.90 50.39 -30.06
N HIS A 853 60.85 51.11 -28.93
CA HIS A 853 60.85 50.47 -27.61
C HIS A 853 59.46 49.90 -27.19
N ASN A 854 58.38 50.54 -27.67
CA ASN A 854 57.01 50.11 -27.38
C ASN A 854 56.56 48.90 -28.26
N THR A 855 57.23 48.65 -29.37
CA THR A 855 56.92 47.52 -30.27
C THR A 855 57.60 46.22 -29.82
N LEU A 856 58.75 46.35 -29.09
CA LEU A 856 59.48 45.19 -28.55
C LEU A 856 58.87 44.60 -27.26
N LEU A 857 58.13 45.42 -26.46
CA LEU A 857 57.46 44.95 -25.23
C LEU A 857 56.15 44.20 -25.53
N ALA A 858 55.46 44.45 -26.64
CA ALA A 858 54.27 43.71 -27.04
C ALA A 858 54.57 42.34 -27.68
N GLY A 859 55.77 42.15 -28.26
CA GLY A 859 56.13 40.85 -28.88
C GLY A 859 56.64 39.83 -27.89
N THR A 860 57.11 40.20 -26.71
CA THR A 860 57.74 39.26 -25.78
C THR A 860 56.74 38.60 -24.79
N LEU A 861 55.54 39.12 -24.62
CA LEU A 861 54.49 38.52 -23.76
C LEU A 861 53.72 37.41 -24.49
N THR A 862 53.60 37.39 -25.79
CA THR A 862 52.90 36.39 -26.59
C THR A 862 53.67 35.10 -26.86
N GLU A 863 54.97 35.17 -26.87
CA GLU A 863 55.85 34.02 -27.18
C GLU A 863 56.04 33.10 -25.94
N LYS A 864 55.97 33.59 -24.72
CA LYS A 864 56.11 32.80 -23.51
C LYS A 864 54.84 32.04 -23.14
N ASP A 865 53.66 32.53 -23.49
CA ASP A 865 52.39 31.85 -23.16
C ASP A 865 52.06 30.76 -24.17
N THR A 866 52.49 30.91 -25.43
CA THR A 866 52.36 29.87 -26.44
C THR A 866 53.32 28.70 -26.19
N ASP A 867 54.52 28.93 -25.74
CA ASP A 867 55.49 27.90 -25.34
C ASP A 867 55.03 27.10 -24.12
N PHE A 868 54.43 27.77 -23.12
CA PHE A 868 53.85 27.08 -21.94
C PHE A 868 52.65 26.16 -22.32
N SER A 869 51.71 26.66 -23.11
CA SER A 869 50.52 25.89 -23.50
C SER A 869 50.95 24.70 -24.40
N THR A 870 51.91 24.87 -25.30
CA THR A 870 52.42 23.79 -26.13
C THR A 870 53.13 22.74 -25.29
N LYS A 871 54.00 23.11 -24.39
CA LYS A 871 54.70 22.18 -23.50
C LYS A 871 53.76 21.47 -22.52
N LEU A 872 52.70 22.11 -22.06
CA LEU A 872 51.69 21.53 -21.22
C LEU A 872 50.90 20.43 -21.97
N LEU A 873 50.46 20.71 -23.23
CA LEU A 873 49.70 19.77 -24.06
C LEU A 873 50.57 18.59 -24.50
N GLU A 874 51.85 18.83 -24.88
CA GLU A 874 52.77 17.74 -25.20
C GLU A 874 53.02 16.80 -24.02
N THR A 875 53.11 17.35 -22.81
CA THR A 875 53.35 16.58 -21.59
C THR A 875 52.11 15.74 -21.24
N ILE A 876 50.90 16.32 -21.26
CA ILE A 876 49.70 15.56 -20.98
C ILE A 876 49.46 14.48 -22.04
N GLN A 877 49.69 14.76 -23.29
CA GLN A 877 49.56 13.81 -24.40
C GLN A 877 50.45 12.58 -24.25
N LYS A 878 51.61 12.71 -23.65
CA LYS A 878 52.56 11.62 -23.39
C LYS A 878 52.18 10.81 -22.14
N MET A 879 51.55 11.42 -21.16
CA MET A 879 51.38 10.83 -19.84
C MET A 879 49.93 10.45 -19.47
N TYR A 880 48.89 10.89 -20.20
CA TYR A 880 47.47 10.70 -19.80
C TYR A 880 47.04 9.24 -19.69
N LYS A 881 47.69 8.30 -20.38
CA LYS A 881 47.33 6.87 -20.31
C LYS A 881 47.80 6.18 -19.03
N ASP A 882 48.74 6.76 -18.31
CA ASP A 882 49.27 6.18 -17.09
C ASP A 882 48.21 6.29 -15.97
N PRO A 883 47.67 5.17 -15.50
CA PRO A 883 46.63 5.20 -14.45
C PRO A 883 47.13 5.74 -13.11
N ASP A 884 48.43 5.66 -12.84
CA ASP A 884 49.06 6.14 -11.61
C ASP A 884 49.56 7.58 -11.72
N LEU A 885 49.31 8.28 -12.84
CA LEU A 885 49.68 9.67 -13.05
C LEU A 885 49.09 10.58 -11.96
N ASP A 886 49.91 11.04 -11.03
CA ASP A 886 49.53 11.98 -10.01
C ASP A 886 49.94 13.44 -10.37
N VAL A 887 49.45 14.36 -9.57
CA VAL A 887 49.66 15.80 -9.76
C VAL A 887 51.14 16.20 -9.68
N GLN A 888 51.95 15.49 -8.89
CA GLN A 888 53.38 15.80 -8.71
C GLN A 888 54.17 15.32 -9.95
N THR A 889 53.91 14.09 -10.35
CA THR A 889 54.54 13.50 -11.55
C THR A 889 54.26 14.30 -12.84
N PHE A 890 53.01 14.83 -12.94
CA PHE A 890 52.65 15.69 -14.06
C PHE A 890 53.37 17.05 -13.99
N ALA A 891 53.47 17.65 -12.80
CA ALA A 891 54.21 18.91 -12.61
C ALA A 891 55.69 18.77 -12.94
N ASP A 892 56.31 17.66 -12.55
CA ASP A 892 57.70 17.34 -12.84
C ASP A 892 57.94 17.15 -14.34
N GLY A 893 56.97 16.50 -15.04
CA GLY A 893 56.98 16.35 -16.49
C GLY A 893 56.92 17.67 -17.27
N VAL A 894 56.19 18.62 -16.78
CA VAL A 894 56.13 20.00 -17.33
C VAL A 894 57.39 20.82 -16.97
N GLY A 895 58.15 20.39 -15.95
CA GLY A 895 59.33 21.06 -15.44
C GLY A 895 59.04 22.27 -14.56
N MET A 896 57.96 22.19 -13.78
CA MET A 896 57.51 23.26 -12.84
C MET A 896 57.20 22.68 -11.49
N SER A 897 57.32 23.50 -10.46
CA SER A 897 56.78 23.11 -9.12
C SER A 897 55.29 22.98 -9.19
N ARG A 898 54.72 22.03 -8.43
CA ARG A 898 53.27 21.77 -8.31
C ARG A 898 52.45 23.06 -8.04
N SER A 899 52.92 23.94 -7.16
CA SER A 899 52.22 25.19 -6.88
C SER A 899 52.18 26.12 -8.07
N LEU A 900 53.34 26.34 -8.71
CA LEU A 900 53.47 27.23 -9.87
C LEU A 900 52.66 26.71 -11.07
N LEU A 901 52.66 25.42 -11.28
CA LEU A 901 51.86 24.79 -12.37
C LEU A 901 50.36 24.91 -12.09
N ASN A 902 49.92 24.69 -10.82
CA ASN A 902 48.55 24.83 -10.45
C ASN A 902 47.99 26.24 -10.66
N ASP A 903 48.78 27.25 -10.24
CA ASP A 903 48.41 28.66 -10.41
C ASP A 903 48.33 29.04 -11.88
N ARG A 904 49.25 28.55 -12.74
CA ARG A 904 49.20 28.80 -14.16
C ARG A 904 48.05 28.09 -14.87
N ILE A 905 47.76 26.82 -14.53
CA ILE A 905 46.61 26.10 -15.07
C ILE A 905 45.30 26.74 -14.59
N GLN A 906 45.26 27.19 -13.34
CA GLN A 906 44.08 27.90 -12.79
C GLN A 906 43.87 29.23 -13.53
N LEU A 907 44.93 29.96 -13.84
CA LEU A 907 44.88 31.24 -14.58
C LEU A 907 44.48 31.04 -16.03
N SER A 908 45.04 30.01 -16.71
CA SER A 908 44.83 29.81 -18.14
C SER A 908 43.59 29.03 -18.51
N PHE A 909 43.14 28.07 -17.62
CA PHE A 909 42.09 27.13 -17.91
C PHE A 909 40.97 27.11 -16.84
N GLY A 910 41.09 27.83 -15.74
CA GLY A 910 40.09 27.87 -14.67
C GLY A 910 39.97 26.57 -13.86
N GLN A 911 40.94 25.67 -13.96
CA GLN A 911 40.88 24.32 -13.42
C GLN A 911 42.12 24.01 -12.53
N SER A 912 41.95 23.10 -11.57
CA SER A 912 43.10 22.53 -10.88
C SER A 912 43.86 21.53 -11.81
N ILE A 913 45.14 21.25 -11.48
CA ILE A 913 45.94 20.28 -12.24
C ILE A 913 45.21 18.92 -12.36
N ALA A 914 44.67 18.40 -11.23
CA ALA A 914 43.96 17.12 -11.23
C ALA A 914 42.68 17.16 -12.05
N GLN A 915 42.00 18.30 -12.11
CA GLN A 915 40.83 18.48 -12.97
C GLN A 915 41.22 18.57 -14.43
N PHE A 916 42.32 19.27 -14.74
CA PHE A 916 42.86 19.37 -16.11
C PHE A 916 43.22 18.00 -16.68
N ILE A 917 43.93 17.16 -15.92
CA ILE A 917 44.29 15.79 -16.33
C ILE A 917 43.03 14.97 -16.61
N ARG A 918 42.06 15.07 -15.67
CA ARG A 918 40.80 14.33 -15.80
C ARG A 918 39.98 14.78 -17.02
N THR A 919 39.79 16.08 -17.21
CA THR A 919 39.06 16.63 -18.38
C THR A 919 39.74 16.24 -19.69
N TYR A 920 41.05 16.21 -19.76
CA TYR A 920 41.80 15.76 -20.93
C TYR A 920 41.49 14.28 -21.24
N ARG A 921 41.58 13.40 -20.22
CA ARG A 921 41.24 11.97 -20.37
C ARG A 921 39.80 11.75 -20.83
N LEU A 922 38.86 12.51 -20.30
CA LEU A 922 37.45 12.42 -20.68
C LEU A 922 37.20 12.89 -22.10
N ASN A 923 37.90 13.92 -22.58
CA ASN A 923 37.81 14.39 -23.96
C ASN A 923 38.40 13.36 -24.94
N VAL A 924 39.52 12.75 -24.61
CA VAL A 924 40.10 11.66 -25.43
C VAL A 924 39.18 10.47 -25.50
N ALA A 925 38.57 10.08 -24.36
CA ALA A 925 37.58 8.99 -24.35
C ALA A 925 36.35 9.31 -25.19
N LYS A 926 35.87 10.55 -25.17
CA LYS A 926 34.77 11.00 -26.01
C LYS A 926 35.14 10.94 -27.51
N GLU A 927 36.32 11.39 -27.87
CA GLU A 927 36.81 11.27 -29.24
C GLU A 927 36.91 9.81 -29.69
N MET A 928 37.40 8.92 -28.83
CA MET A 928 37.45 7.49 -29.12
C MET A 928 36.07 6.89 -29.38
N ILE A 929 35.09 7.31 -28.61
CA ILE A 929 33.68 6.86 -28.74
C ILE A 929 33.05 7.42 -30.02
N CYS A 930 33.19 8.74 -30.27
CA CYS A 930 32.49 9.41 -31.37
C CYS A 930 33.14 9.18 -32.75
N ASN A 931 34.45 9.02 -32.79
CA ASN A 931 35.19 8.91 -34.07
C ASN A 931 35.44 7.45 -34.47
N GLY A 932 34.90 6.45 -33.76
CA GLY A 932 35.05 5.04 -34.06
C GLY A 932 36.50 4.52 -33.95
N THR A 933 37.38 5.25 -33.23
CA THR A 933 38.78 4.86 -33.03
C THR A 933 38.96 3.82 -31.92
N ASN A 934 37.84 3.32 -31.39
CA ASN A 934 37.77 2.38 -30.26
C ASN A 934 38.16 0.93 -30.62
N LYS A 935 38.42 0.60 -31.88
CA LYS A 935 38.87 -0.73 -32.37
C LYS A 935 38.13 -1.93 -31.77
N GLY A 936 36.83 -1.79 -31.49
CA GLY A 936 36.03 -2.85 -30.88
C GLY A 936 36.13 -2.96 -29.35
N MET A 937 36.73 -1.99 -28.67
CA MET A 937 36.81 -1.93 -27.20
C MET A 937 35.43 -1.66 -26.58
N ASN A 938 35.15 -2.26 -25.46
CA ASN A 938 34.00 -1.92 -24.65
C ASN A 938 34.28 -0.68 -23.76
N ILE A 939 33.24 -0.11 -23.15
CA ILE A 939 33.34 1.11 -22.34
C ILE A 939 34.33 0.99 -21.18
N SER A 940 34.46 -0.19 -20.59
CA SER A 940 35.42 -0.42 -19.50
C SER A 940 36.85 -0.44 -20.02
N GLU A 941 37.07 -1.00 -21.18
CA GLU A 941 38.38 -1.00 -21.85
C GLU A 941 38.78 0.41 -22.30
N ILE A 942 37.83 1.20 -22.80
CA ILE A 942 38.11 2.61 -23.14
C ILE A 942 38.48 3.40 -21.87
N ALA A 943 37.81 3.14 -20.73
CA ALA A 943 38.14 3.78 -19.47
C ALA A 943 39.58 3.49 -19.04
N TYR A 944 40.02 2.25 -19.14
CA TYR A 944 41.41 1.85 -18.85
C TYR A 944 42.40 2.42 -19.84
N GLU A 945 42.08 2.43 -21.13
CA GLU A 945 42.96 2.95 -22.21
C GLU A 945 43.25 4.45 -22.04
N VAL A 946 42.29 5.20 -21.47
CA VAL A 946 42.51 6.64 -21.19
C VAL A 946 43.02 6.90 -19.79
N GLY A 947 43.45 5.89 -19.04
CA GLY A 947 44.12 6.00 -17.76
C GLY A 947 43.20 6.13 -16.53
N PHE A 948 41.96 5.60 -16.55
CA PHE A 948 41.14 5.47 -15.35
C PHE A 948 41.28 4.06 -14.76
N ASN A 949 41.50 3.97 -13.46
CA ASN A 949 41.59 2.71 -12.72
C ASN A 949 40.24 2.05 -12.40
N ASP A 950 39.15 2.81 -12.43
CA ASP A 950 37.80 2.36 -12.12
C ASP A 950 36.78 2.81 -13.19
N PRO A 951 36.24 1.88 -13.99
CA PRO A 951 35.21 2.20 -14.98
C PRO A 951 33.93 2.81 -14.44
N LYS A 952 33.56 2.52 -13.18
CA LYS A 952 32.38 3.14 -12.55
C LYS A 952 32.66 4.62 -12.20
N TYR A 953 33.86 4.90 -11.74
CA TYR A 953 34.30 6.27 -11.50
C TYR A 953 34.41 7.06 -12.80
N PHE A 954 34.99 6.45 -13.86
CA PHE A 954 34.99 7.01 -15.19
C PHE A 954 33.59 7.38 -15.70
N THR A 955 32.64 6.44 -15.64
CA THR A 955 31.28 6.68 -16.11
C THR A 955 30.63 7.86 -15.38
N ARG A 956 30.80 7.95 -14.06
CA ARG A 956 30.29 9.10 -13.29
C ARG A 956 30.90 10.43 -13.71
N CYS A 957 32.22 10.45 -13.90
CA CYS A 957 32.93 11.66 -14.33
C CYS A 957 32.55 12.07 -15.75
N PHE A 958 32.41 11.10 -16.64
CA PHE A 958 32.04 11.31 -18.04
C PHE A 958 30.61 11.85 -18.17
N THR A 959 29.66 11.24 -17.41
CA THR A 959 28.27 11.71 -17.41
C THR A 959 28.14 13.12 -16.84
N LYS A 960 28.91 13.44 -15.81
CA LYS A 960 28.95 14.77 -15.21
C LYS A 960 29.51 15.83 -16.18
N GLU A 961 30.53 15.47 -16.97
CA GLU A 961 31.21 16.40 -17.88
C GLU A 961 30.37 16.65 -19.16
N PHE A 962 29.77 15.60 -19.70
CA PHE A 962 29.13 15.67 -21.03
C PHE A 962 27.60 15.56 -21.00
N ASN A 963 26.97 15.45 -19.82
CA ASN A 963 25.52 15.23 -19.65
C ASN A 963 24.95 14.04 -20.43
N ALA A 964 25.77 13.07 -20.78
CA ALA A 964 25.41 11.84 -21.47
C ALA A 964 26.27 10.69 -20.93
N THR A 965 25.69 9.49 -20.80
CA THR A 965 26.53 8.36 -20.39
C THR A 965 27.44 7.89 -21.52
N PRO A 966 28.65 7.33 -21.22
CA PRO A 966 29.50 6.76 -22.25
C PRO A 966 28.78 5.71 -23.11
N SER A 967 27.83 4.97 -22.48
CA SER A 967 27.07 3.92 -23.16
C SER A 967 26.03 4.48 -24.14
N ASP A 968 25.46 5.63 -23.84
CA ASP A 968 24.49 6.28 -24.71
C ASP A 968 25.21 6.81 -25.99
N LEU A 969 26.31 7.53 -25.79
CA LEU A 969 27.15 8.01 -26.91
C LEU A 969 27.75 6.85 -27.74
N PHE A 970 28.11 5.77 -27.07
CA PHE A 970 28.63 4.59 -27.75
C PHE A 970 27.58 3.90 -28.63
N LYS A 971 26.31 3.88 -28.22
CA LYS A 971 25.19 3.36 -29.02
C LYS A 971 24.76 4.30 -30.14
N GLU A 972 24.96 5.58 -29.97
CA GLU A 972 24.61 6.59 -30.96
C GLU A 972 25.61 6.66 -32.15
N HIS A 973 26.85 6.24 -31.92
CA HIS A 973 27.92 6.39 -32.88
C HIS A 973 28.54 5.05 -33.40
N ASN A 974 28.12 3.90 -32.89
CA ASN A 974 28.38 2.54 -33.35
C ASN A 974 27.07 1.84 -33.71
#